data_4d273fca7067d55496d8abdc8c5501df
#
_entry.id   4d273fca7067d55496d8abdc8c5501df
#
_cell.length_a   1.000
_cell.length_b   1.000
_cell.length_c   1.000
_cell.angle_alpha   90.00
_cell.angle_beta   90.00
_cell.angle_gamma   90.00
#
_symmetry.space_group_name_H-M   'P 1'
#
loop_
_entity.id
_entity.type
_entity.pdbx_description
1 polymer ?
#
loop_
_entity_poly.entity_id
_entity_poly.type
_entity_poly.pdbx_seq_one_letter_code
_entity_poly.pdbx_strand_id
1 'polypeptide(L)'
;MSDSLEVLQKHKDFILLSELLALLHDIGKYYEGIKIKFGKPPAYRPMKPPVYHNTIGGLLLNVKALKGKLLKDGDKVLKSKGQGYAPIDMSTLPFQLKSDAFNIQVSELKNILPNWWCIDDFLNVTLGEFLLTHHAPYRYGELGATTVPEKILSKADSLDSAEDREGAMDKRNRLKRVAKLHTPFGIIEEIEYRFSDEETILNCIASKIEKGMYADCYDLSRKLKEVWCSRPADTRAPFNDTTLWNHSYMVASIFKATVGATILQNTLIPENKIRENLAILSIQSPNRDFLTNVYRLPDYNGRKAVLDRIRDEIKRLVEFEYPLGNCVYEDINGQYFLVPQLEDGIYQEIQGKITKIYNQETRGIMLPRIQKSPCEIKPQSSLLQIGKTIIERKKEYDTDVQGMVPPYHFEEGFKEPNWVAEWENANNNEVCQVCYKMPAKDEEHIFYHDKICQWCGERRKDIAIEKTKEAKFINEVMDRDRRYALLVGEVGLLDQWLNGDYIKTTFVNKERNLPKPASPSRMMRIWEEIDGFDKVEFEKIREERKIPRLKLRVTYDDSEGKKRDKIYKHKLEKKDIEVVVRGFLLSKGIVNKEEINGKINKVIQELTYNGSLTDLELLVKGNTVETITAYRDISLDGTSIPLTKIIKEYLLPGRTFEFKDDRGEILDINFTRIEDYNEEGFEDSRKEVSAVKTIYSYSGEFMYLLPADQAIKIANRLREQFNDRYYKVQGRLCLNLGLVYADHKYPLYMVLDAGKRMLKEFKVANGLEKGYDIEGTDVKAYGIVSQWAIDDGNRKLEIREEIFDREEQRLTAMDKITTLQIANGKESLDQFYPYFLKVGDESNKIEVVHINDISNGDNIVFAPGVFDFEWLDSSKRRVNLTLKKKDNGEWRKRDNIFPLIYTRPYRIQKLEDILELGRIVKTLKITTTALEKFRENLSGEIYRWFHDKEDFPTDKDRDQVEKLAYAMIQNMEGFKGKDPKFVGKFKQVSRNLEVFDLLELGLFLKSLDWQEVRG
;
A
#
# COMPACT_ATOMS: atom_id res chain seq x y z
N MET A 1 28.80 -11.30 -30.18
CA MET A 1 27.91 -10.85 -29.10
C MET A 1 28.52 -11.32 -27.79
N SER A 2 28.46 -10.53 -26.75
CA SER A 2 28.98 -10.95 -25.45
C SER A 2 27.87 -11.75 -24.77
N ASP A 3 28.11 -13.03 -24.52
CA ASP A 3 27.15 -13.96 -23.93
C ASP A 3 27.10 -13.83 -22.39
N SER A 4 27.59 -12.75 -21.82
CA SER A 4 27.70 -12.57 -20.36
C SER A 4 27.29 -11.19 -19.90
N LEU A 5 26.60 -11.13 -18.73
CA LEU A 5 26.26 -9.92 -18.00
C LEU A 5 27.47 -9.07 -17.57
N GLU A 6 28.66 -9.64 -17.52
CA GLU A 6 29.89 -8.93 -17.16
C GLU A 6 30.16 -7.70 -18.03
N VAL A 7 29.70 -7.72 -19.29
CA VAL A 7 29.79 -6.55 -20.18
C VAL A 7 29.02 -5.35 -19.66
N LEU A 8 27.86 -5.56 -19.08
CA LEU A 8 27.09 -4.47 -18.43
C LEU A 8 27.83 -3.92 -17.22
N GLN A 9 28.47 -4.81 -16.45
CA GLN A 9 29.25 -4.40 -15.28
C GLN A 9 30.47 -3.58 -15.71
N LYS A 10 31.14 -3.95 -16.82
CA LYS A 10 32.26 -3.20 -17.39
C LYS A 10 31.85 -1.77 -17.81
N HIS A 11 30.64 -1.59 -18.32
CA HIS A 11 30.10 -0.29 -18.74
C HIS A 11 29.11 0.33 -17.74
N LYS A 12 29.14 -0.12 -16.50
CA LYS A 12 28.21 0.33 -15.43
C LYS A 12 28.17 1.83 -15.26
N ASP A 13 29.32 2.47 -15.17
CA ASP A 13 29.42 3.92 -14.99
C ASP A 13 28.76 4.69 -16.14
N PHE A 14 28.94 4.23 -17.38
CA PHE A 14 28.29 4.83 -18.53
C PHE A 14 26.77 4.67 -18.51
N ILE A 15 26.27 3.47 -18.18
CA ILE A 15 24.84 3.20 -18.12
C ILE A 15 24.16 4.06 -17.03
N LEU A 16 24.76 4.12 -15.84
CA LEU A 16 24.21 4.89 -14.71
C LEU A 16 24.29 6.40 -14.94
N LEU A 17 25.36 6.89 -15.58
CA LEU A 17 25.45 8.29 -16.02
C LEU A 17 24.37 8.60 -17.08
N SER A 18 24.18 7.72 -18.05
CA SER A 18 23.16 7.86 -19.08
C SER A 18 21.74 7.90 -18.49
N GLU A 19 21.45 7.04 -17.52
CA GLU A 19 20.19 7.08 -16.75
C GLU A 19 20.01 8.42 -16.05
N LEU A 20 21.03 8.91 -15.36
CA LEU A 20 20.98 10.20 -14.66
C LEU A 20 20.71 11.37 -15.62
N LEU A 21 21.41 11.40 -16.76
CA LEU A 21 21.20 12.47 -17.75
C LEU A 21 19.78 12.41 -18.32
N ALA A 22 19.26 11.21 -18.59
CA ALA A 22 17.88 11.04 -19.03
C ALA A 22 16.88 11.42 -17.92
N LEU A 23 17.17 11.20 -16.63
CA LEU A 23 16.34 11.64 -15.52
C LEU A 23 16.26 13.17 -15.46
N LEU A 24 17.34 13.87 -15.73
CA LEU A 24 17.43 15.33 -15.64
C LEU A 24 16.93 16.07 -16.89
N HIS A 25 16.56 15.39 -17.98
CA HIS A 25 16.25 16.00 -19.28
C HIS A 25 15.21 17.14 -19.22
N ASP A 26 14.26 17.01 -18.32
CA ASP A 26 13.11 17.92 -18.17
C ASP A 26 13.19 18.85 -16.94
N ILE A 27 14.33 18.98 -16.31
CA ILE A 27 14.52 19.77 -15.08
C ILE A 27 13.99 21.21 -15.23
N GLY A 28 14.06 21.78 -16.41
CA GLY A 28 13.58 23.14 -16.68
C GLY A 28 12.07 23.31 -16.78
N LYS A 29 11.30 22.21 -16.96
CA LYS A 29 9.82 22.26 -17.04
C LYS A 29 9.20 22.84 -15.78
N TYR A 30 9.83 22.62 -14.73
CA TYR A 30 9.46 23.02 -13.41
C TYR A 30 9.38 24.55 -13.20
N TYR A 31 10.25 25.29 -13.82
CA TYR A 31 10.29 26.75 -13.68
C TYR A 31 9.12 27.47 -14.36
N GLU A 32 8.54 26.90 -15.40
CA GLU A 32 7.34 27.43 -16.03
C GLU A 32 6.17 27.59 -15.06
N GLY A 33 6.02 26.67 -14.09
CA GLY A 33 4.99 26.69 -13.05
C GLY A 33 5.14 27.86 -12.05
N ILE A 34 6.36 28.30 -11.76
CA ILE A 34 6.63 29.37 -10.76
C ILE A 34 6.23 30.74 -11.26
N LYS A 35 6.50 31.06 -12.50
CA LYS A 35 6.15 32.39 -13.07
C LYS A 35 4.65 32.66 -12.99
N ILE A 36 3.82 31.64 -13.03
CA ILE A 36 2.37 31.79 -12.91
C ILE A 36 1.96 32.13 -11.47
N LYS A 37 2.76 31.73 -10.46
CA LYS A 37 2.46 31.95 -9.04
C LYS A 37 2.94 33.33 -8.54
N PHE A 38 4.05 33.85 -9.04
CA PHE A 38 4.71 35.07 -8.51
C PHE A 38 4.52 36.34 -9.33
N GLY A 39 4.01 36.24 -10.55
CA GLY A 39 3.72 37.44 -11.37
C GLY A 39 2.24 37.76 -11.39
N LYS A 40 1.87 39.08 -11.44
CA LYS A 40 0.55 39.46 -11.98
C LYS A 40 0.36 38.69 -13.27
N PRO A 41 -0.80 38.03 -13.53
CA PRO A 41 -0.99 37.28 -14.77
C PRO A 41 -0.67 38.23 -15.93
N PRO A 42 0.36 37.96 -16.74
CA PRO A 42 0.55 38.71 -17.96
C PRO A 42 -0.71 38.51 -18.78
N ALA A 43 -1.22 39.60 -19.40
CA ALA A 43 -2.33 39.51 -20.35
C ALA A 43 -2.06 38.29 -21.24
N TYR A 44 -2.87 37.29 -21.15
CA TYR A 44 -2.64 35.90 -21.59
C TYR A 44 -2.37 35.91 -23.12
N ARG A 45 -1.12 35.78 -23.51
CA ARG A 45 -0.75 35.37 -24.88
C ARG A 45 -0.18 33.94 -24.76
N PRO A 46 -0.72 32.99 -25.50
CA PRO A 46 -0.23 31.61 -25.43
C PRO A 46 1.21 31.56 -25.93
N MET A 47 2.16 31.32 -25.02
CA MET A 47 3.55 31.07 -25.40
C MET A 47 3.65 29.72 -26.12
N LYS A 48 4.38 29.62 -27.20
CA LYS A 48 4.78 28.38 -27.85
C LYS A 48 5.89 27.76 -27.03
N PRO A 49 5.69 26.54 -26.56
CA PRO A 49 6.26 26.08 -25.30
C PRO A 49 7.60 25.37 -25.25
N PRO A 50 8.07 24.57 -26.22
CA PRO A 50 9.05 23.54 -25.82
C PRO A 50 10.49 24.03 -25.69
N VAL A 51 10.85 25.11 -26.29
CA VAL A 51 12.22 25.66 -26.25
C VAL A 51 12.56 26.27 -24.88
N TYR A 52 11.56 26.64 -24.12
CA TYR A 52 11.74 27.41 -22.90
C TYR A 52 12.28 26.58 -21.72
N HIS A 53 11.81 25.34 -21.51
CA HIS A 53 12.30 24.53 -20.39
C HIS A 53 13.75 24.04 -20.59
N ASN A 54 14.18 23.80 -21.83
CA ASN A 54 15.56 23.47 -22.13
C ASN A 54 16.50 24.63 -21.78
N THR A 55 16.06 25.85 -22.12
CA THR A 55 16.80 27.08 -21.76
C THR A 55 16.94 27.21 -20.25
N ILE A 56 15.85 27.07 -19.51
CA ILE A 56 15.86 27.18 -18.05
C ILE A 56 16.70 26.05 -17.43
N GLY A 57 16.55 24.81 -17.91
CA GLY A 57 17.39 23.70 -17.46
C GLY A 57 18.88 24.01 -17.69
N GLY A 58 19.24 24.58 -18.84
CA GLY A 58 20.60 25.00 -19.14
C GLY A 58 21.13 26.10 -18.20
N LEU A 59 20.27 27.04 -17.81
CA LEU A 59 20.63 28.07 -16.84
C LEU A 59 20.81 27.51 -15.43
N LEU A 60 19.88 26.64 -14.99
CA LEU A 60 19.97 25.98 -13.68
C LEU A 60 21.24 25.15 -13.54
N LEU A 61 21.55 24.35 -14.56
CA LEU A 61 22.71 23.44 -14.61
C LEU A 61 24.01 24.14 -15.05
N ASN A 62 24.02 25.43 -15.29
CA ASN A 62 25.18 26.23 -15.74
C ASN A 62 25.80 25.73 -17.06
N VAL A 63 25.01 25.30 -18.03
CA VAL A 63 25.48 24.79 -19.33
C VAL A 63 25.95 25.94 -20.21
N LYS A 64 27.27 26.12 -20.40
CA LYS A 64 27.90 27.24 -21.10
C LYS A 64 27.65 27.22 -22.61
N ALA A 65 27.67 26.04 -23.23
CA ALA A 65 27.44 25.88 -24.67
C ALA A 65 26.06 26.34 -25.10
N LEU A 66 25.03 26.11 -24.26
CA LEU A 66 23.68 26.61 -24.51
C LEU A 66 23.56 28.13 -24.29
N LYS A 67 24.33 28.73 -23.36
CA LYS A 67 24.37 30.17 -23.17
C LYS A 67 24.79 30.87 -24.47
N GLY A 68 25.82 30.38 -25.18
CA GLY A 68 26.27 30.95 -26.46
C GLY A 68 25.26 30.83 -27.59
N LYS A 69 24.48 29.76 -27.64
CA LYS A 69 23.39 29.51 -28.61
C LYS A 69 22.13 30.33 -28.29
N LEU A 70 21.87 30.62 -27.00
CA LEU A 70 20.66 31.23 -26.49
C LEU A 70 20.76 32.76 -26.27
N LEU A 71 21.97 33.33 -26.10
CA LEU A 71 22.23 34.73 -25.71
C LEU A 71 22.83 35.54 -26.84
N LYS A 72 22.58 35.22 -28.12
CA LYS A 72 23.18 35.92 -29.28
C LYS A 72 22.77 37.40 -29.47
N ASP A 73 21.87 37.94 -28.68
CA ASP A 73 21.45 39.34 -28.72
C ASP A 73 21.35 39.96 -27.31
N GLY A 74 22.45 40.07 -26.57
CA GLY A 74 22.58 40.75 -25.28
C GLY A 74 21.33 40.60 -24.40
N ASP A 75 21.36 39.83 -23.35
CA ASP A 75 20.30 39.58 -22.34
C ASP A 75 18.87 39.26 -22.81
N LYS A 76 18.63 39.15 -24.11
CA LYS A 76 17.32 38.83 -24.68
C LYS A 76 17.32 37.43 -25.28
N VAL A 77 16.65 36.52 -24.63
CA VAL A 77 16.49 35.15 -25.11
C VAL A 77 15.49 35.09 -26.24
N LEU A 78 15.98 34.82 -27.45
CA LEU A 78 15.38 34.31 -28.68
C LEU A 78 14.07 34.94 -29.23
N LYS A 79 14.23 35.49 -30.37
CA LYS A 79 13.14 35.72 -31.35
C LYS A 79 12.97 34.49 -32.22
N SER A 80 11.85 33.77 -32.10
CA SER A 80 11.35 33.02 -33.22
C SER A 80 10.76 34.01 -34.22
N LYS A 81 10.90 33.76 -35.52
CA LYS A 81 10.33 34.66 -36.59
C LYS A 81 8.92 35.09 -36.20
N GLY A 82 8.77 36.36 -35.80
CA GLY A 82 7.49 37.02 -35.65
C GLY A 82 6.89 37.15 -34.24
N GLN A 83 7.47 36.61 -33.15
CA GLN A 83 6.95 36.81 -31.79
C GLN A 83 8.09 36.97 -30.80
N GLY A 84 8.14 38.11 -30.08
CA GLY A 84 9.11 38.37 -29.03
C GLY A 84 8.85 37.55 -27.80
N TYR A 85 9.91 36.99 -27.23
CA TYR A 85 9.90 36.33 -25.89
C TYR A 85 10.32 37.39 -24.85
N ALA A 86 9.70 37.33 -23.67
CA ALA A 86 10.17 38.12 -22.54
C ALA A 86 11.59 37.62 -22.10
N PRO A 87 12.52 38.53 -21.79
CA PRO A 87 13.82 38.13 -21.24
C PRO A 87 13.64 37.33 -19.93
N ILE A 88 14.48 36.34 -19.72
CA ILE A 88 14.55 35.63 -18.45
C ILE A 88 15.34 36.52 -17.49
N ASP A 89 14.68 36.92 -16.41
CA ASP A 89 15.36 37.62 -15.33
C ASP A 89 16.17 36.59 -14.50
N MET A 90 17.48 36.63 -14.63
CA MET A 90 18.38 35.70 -13.94
C MET A 90 18.25 35.77 -12.42
N SER A 91 17.81 36.90 -11.85
CA SER A 91 17.57 37.06 -10.42
C SER A 91 16.35 36.27 -9.92
N THR A 92 15.48 35.83 -10.83
CA THR A 92 14.28 35.02 -10.51
C THR A 92 14.53 33.51 -10.56
N LEU A 93 15.74 33.06 -10.96
CA LEU A 93 16.09 31.66 -10.91
C LEU A 93 16.13 31.21 -9.44
N PRO A 94 15.54 30.04 -9.11
CA PRO A 94 15.55 29.56 -7.73
C PRO A 94 16.95 29.20 -7.25
N PHE A 95 17.78 28.71 -8.15
CA PHE A 95 19.22 28.44 -7.95
C PHE A 95 19.92 28.38 -9.31
N GLN A 96 21.25 28.41 -9.27
CA GLN A 96 22.13 28.09 -10.39
C GLN A 96 23.34 27.33 -9.85
N LEU A 97 23.62 26.16 -10.41
CA LEU A 97 24.82 25.40 -10.03
C LEU A 97 26.08 26.20 -10.36
N LYS A 98 27.03 26.16 -9.45
CA LYS A 98 28.37 26.78 -9.67
C LYS A 98 29.33 25.81 -10.36
N SER A 99 29.03 24.53 -10.36
CA SER A 99 29.81 23.45 -10.93
C SER A 99 29.83 23.48 -12.46
N ASP A 100 30.92 23.03 -13.04
CA ASP A 100 31.11 22.81 -14.48
C ASP A 100 30.82 21.34 -14.89
N ALA A 101 30.30 20.51 -14.03
CA ALA A 101 30.02 19.10 -14.28
C ALA A 101 29.25 18.83 -15.59
N PHE A 102 28.26 19.65 -15.89
CA PHE A 102 27.46 19.51 -17.11
C PHE A 102 28.09 20.18 -18.35
N ASN A 103 29.27 20.81 -18.22
CA ASN A 103 30.09 21.31 -19.32
C ASN A 103 31.17 20.33 -19.76
N ILE A 104 31.34 19.19 -19.10
CA ILE A 104 32.24 18.10 -19.50
C ILE A 104 31.82 17.59 -20.88
N GLN A 105 32.78 17.49 -21.81
CA GLN A 105 32.50 16.96 -23.13
C GLN A 105 32.42 15.43 -23.08
N VAL A 106 31.58 14.85 -23.91
CA VAL A 106 31.45 13.39 -24.03
C VAL A 106 32.80 12.77 -24.41
N SER A 107 33.65 13.48 -25.17
CA SER A 107 35.01 13.05 -25.51
C SER A 107 35.92 12.82 -24.31
N GLU A 108 35.65 13.48 -23.18
CA GLU A 108 36.39 13.29 -21.92
C GLU A 108 36.02 11.98 -21.19
N LEU A 109 34.93 11.35 -21.60
CA LEU A 109 34.39 10.10 -21.05
C LEU A 109 34.76 8.86 -21.85
N LYS A 110 35.74 8.96 -22.79
CA LYS A 110 36.12 7.84 -23.69
C LYS A 110 36.50 6.55 -22.94
N ASN A 111 36.99 6.67 -21.70
CA ASN A 111 37.37 5.55 -20.86
C ASN A 111 36.19 4.68 -20.39
N ILE A 112 34.98 5.24 -20.33
CA ILE A 112 33.75 4.52 -19.91
C ILE A 112 32.78 4.27 -21.08
N LEU A 113 32.94 4.99 -22.20
CA LEU A 113 32.09 4.85 -23.37
C LEU A 113 32.35 3.55 -24.11
N PRO A 114 31.29 2.83 -24.55
CA PRO A 114 31.47 1.77 -25.53
C PRO A 114 32.01 2.31 -26.87
N ASN A 115 32.83 1.54 -27.58
CA ASN A 115 33.46 1.98 -28.85
C ASN A 115 32.44 2.47 -29.90
N TRP A 116 31.28 1.84 -29.98
CA TRP A 116 30.21 2.21 -30.94
C TRP A 116 29.42 3.45 -30.54
N TRP A 117 29.63 3.98 -29.34
CA TRP A 117 29.15 5.28 -28.90
C TRP A 117 30.15 6.40 -29.15
N CYS A 118 31.36 6.09 -29.55
CA CYS A 118 32.40 7.05 -29.91
C CYS A 118 32.20 7.61 -31.33
N ILE A 119 31.06 8.29 -31.53
CA ILE A 119 30.66 8.95 -32.80
C ILE A 119 31.17 10.39 -32.77
N ASP A 120 31.89 10.82 -33.81
CA ASP A 120 32.56 12.12 -33.84
C ASP A 120 31.65 13.28 -33.50
N ASP A 121 30.43 13.31 -34.06
CA ASP A 121 29.47 14.35 -33.77
C ASP A 121 29.00 14.35 -32.29
N PHE A 122 28.86 13.15 -31.68
CA PHE A 122 28.44 13.01 -30.27
C PHE A 122 29.59 13.31 -29.30
N LEU A 123 30.82 12.99 -29.67
CA LEU A 123 31.99 13.28 -28.81
C LEU A 123 32.20 14.78 -28.56
N ASN A 124 31.70 15.63 -29.42
CA ASN A 124 31.77 17.07 -29.32
C ASN A 124 30.63 17.71 -28.52
N VAL A 125 29.67 16.92 -28.05
CA VAL A 125 28.52 17.37 -27.24
C VAL A 125 28.92 17.40 -25.76
N THR A 126 28.48 18.37 -25.00
CA THR A 126 28.62 18.38 -23.53
C THR A 126 27.50 17.55 -22.88
N LEU A 127 27.68 17.09 -21.64
CA LEU A 127 26.65 16.37 -20.89
C LEU A 127 25.36 17.19 -20.78
N GLY A 128 25.49 18.49 -20.57
CA GLY A 128 24.34 19.40 -20.52
C GLY A 128 23.63 19.58 -21.86
N GLU A 129 24.36 19.68 -22.96
CA GLU A 129 23.77 19.72 -24.30
C GLU A 129 23.02 18.41 -24.57
N PHE A 130 23.63 17.27 -24.30
CA PHE A 130 23.01 15.96 -24.51
C PHE A 130 21.64 15.84 -23.83
N LEU A 131 21.54 16.15 -22.54
CA LEU A 131 20.29 16.01 -21.80
C LEU A 131 19.23 17.03 -22.23
N LEU A 132 19.62 18.22 -22.68
CA LEU A 132 18.68 19.31 -22.97
C LEU A 132 18.25 19.40 -24.43
N THR A 133 18.95 18.75 -25.38
CA THR A 133 18.61 18.76 -26.81
C THR A 133 17.74 17.58 -27.28
N HIS A 134 16.94 17.02 -26.38
CA HIS A 134 16.13 15.82 -26.63
C HIS A 134 14.88 16.03 -27.54
N HIS A 135 14.64 17.23 -28.06
CA HIS A 135 13.51 17.49 -28.94
C HIS A 135 13.80 17.23 -30.43
N ALA A 136 12.73 17.05 -31.21
CA ALA A 136 12.84 16.79 -32.62
C ALA A 136 13.44 17.99 -33.40
N PRO A 137 14.51 17.77 -34.19
CA PRO A 137 15.26 18.87 -34.82
C PRO A 137 14.45 19.67 -35.84
N TYR A 138 13.47 19.07 -36.52
CA TYR A 138 12.61 19.76 -37.48
C TYR A 138 11.69 20.80 -36.81
N ARG A 139 11.49 20.71 -35.49
CA ARG A 139 10.68 21.66 -34.73
C ARG A 139 11.50 22.72 -34.03
N TYR A 140 12.73 22.38 -33.65
CA TYR A 140 13.52 23.15 -32.67
C TYR A 140 14.89 23.60 -33.19
N GLY A 141 15.23 23.24 -34.42
CA GLY A 141 16.50 23.66 -35.05
C GLY A 141 17.73 23.15 -34.27
N GLU A 142 18.66 24.07 -33.99
CA GLU A 142 19.90 23.76 -33.27
C GLU A 142 19.72 23.25 -31.82
N LEU A 143 18.52 23.43 -31.25
CA LEU A 143 18.16 22.90 -29.92
C LEU A 143 17.46 21.54 -29.99
N GLY A 144 17.41 20.93 -31.14
CA GLY A 144 16.85 19.61 -31.34
C GLY A 144 17.93 18.53 -31.38
N ALA A 145 17.54 17.28 -31.18
CA ALA A 145 18.39 16.10 -31.22
C ALA A 145 19.04 15.93 -32.61
N THR A 146 20.34 16.06 -32.70
CA THR A 146 21.12 15.96 -33.95
C THR A 146 21.86 14.64 -34.05
N THR A 147 22.46 14.20 -32.95
CA THR A 147 23.21 12.95 -32.88
C THR A 147 22.30 11.74 -32.63
N VAL A 148 22.77 10.53 -32.91
CA VAL A 148 22.03 9.29 -32.69
C VAL A 148 21.66 9.11 -31.22
N PRO A 149 22.58 9.31 -30.25
CA PRO A 149 22.25 9.22 -28.82
C PRO A 149 21.18 10.21 -28.38
N GLU A 150 21.22 11.45 -28.83
CA GLU A 150 20.18 12.45 -28.55
C GLU A 150 18.81 12.04 -29.13
N LYS A 151 18.79 11.44 -30.35
CA LYS A 151 17.56 10.90 -30.96
C LYS A 151 17.00 9.72 -30.19
N ILE A 152 17.85 8.87 -29.60
CA ILE A 152 17.43 7.78 -28.73
C ILE A 152 16.76 8.34 -27.48
N LEU A 153 17.33 9.36 -26.84
CA LEU A 153 16.70 10.03 -25.69
C LEU A 153 15.37 10.70 -26.08
N SER A 154 15.36 11.41 -27.21
CA SER A 154 14.13 12.01 -27.76
C SER A 154 13.04 10.98 -28.03
N LYS A 155 13.40 9.80 -28.47
CA LYS A 155 12.47 8.71 -28.69
C LYS A 155 11.97 8.10 -27.38
N ALA A 156 12.83 7.98 -26.37
CA ALA A 156 12.41 7.54 -25.03
C ALA A 156 11.34 8.49 -24.44
N ASP A 157 11.55 9.80 -24.51
CA ASP A 157 10.53 10.82 -24.16
C ASP A 157 9.24 10.64 -24.97
N SER A 158 9.36 10.38 -26.26
CA SER A 158 8.18 10.17 -27.12
C SER A 158 7.44 8.88 -26.81
N LEU A 159 8.09 7.81 -26.41
CA LEU A 159 7.48 6.53 -26.02
C LEU A 159 6.65 6.65 -24.74
N ASP A 160 6.92 7.63 -23.91
CA ASP A 160 6.12 7.93 -22.71
C ASP A 160 5.02 8.98 -22.99
N SER A 161 5.29 10.03 -23.80
CA SER A 161 4.45 11.23 -23.83
C SER A 161 3.85 11.60 -25.19
N ALA A 162 4.17 10.91 -26.29
CA ALA A 162 3.82 11.38 -27.64
C ALA A 162 2.32 11.47 -27.91
N GLU A 163 1.52 10.52 -27.46
CA GLU A 163 0.08 10.51 -27.65
C GLU A 163 -0.65 11.51 -26.75
N ASP A 164 -0.09 11.85 -25.60
CA ASP A 164 -0.61 12.92 -24.74
C ASP A 164 -0.67 14.25 -25.51
N ARG A 165 0.30 14.46 -26.39
CA ARG A 165 0.37 15.69 -27.22
C ARG A 165 -0.61 15.69 -28.38
N GLU A 166 -0.92 14.55 -29.00
CA GLU A 166 -1.82 14.45 -30.15
C GLU A 166 -3.30 14.51 -29.76
N GLY A 167 -3.69 13.87 -28.66
CA GLY A 167 -5.06 13.96 -28.13
C GLY A 167 -5.45 15.35 -27.63
N ALA A 168 -4.49 16.18 -27.26
CA ALA A 168 -4.69 17.52 -26.74
C ALA A 168 -4.75 18.63 -27.82
N MET A 169 -4.35 18.37 -29.06
CA MET A 169 -4.27 19.39 -30.09
C MET A 169 -5.59 19.62 -30.80
N ASP A 170 -6.53 20.28 -30.15
CA ASP A 170 -7.48 21.12 -30.84
C ASP A 170 -6.82 22.44 -31.26
N LYS A 171 -6.80 22.73 -32.53
CA LYS A 171 -6.20 23.97 -33.05
C LYS A 171 -6.97 25.25 -32.64
N ARG A 172 -8.19 25.14 -32.15
CA ARG A 172 -9.09 26.27 -31.82
C ARG A 172 -9.21 26.51 -30.30
N ASN A 173 -9.20 25.49 -29.46
CA ASN A 173 -9.23 25.60 -28.03
C ASN A 173 -7.91 25.08 -27.45
N ARG A 174 -6.87 25.90 -27.47
CA ARG A 174 -5.63 25.63 -26.77
C ARG A 174 -5.97 25.47 -25.29
N LEU A 175 -5.83 24.26 -24.78
CA LEU A 175 -6.02 23.94 -23.38
C LEU A 175 -5.32 25.01 -22.52
N LYS A 176 -6.07 25.64 -21.61
CA LYS A 176 -5.52 26.63 -20.70
C LYS A 176 -4.41 25.98 -19.90
N ARG A 177 -3.22 26.57 -19.90
CA ARG A 177 -2.16 26.17 -18.99
C ARG A 177 -2.58 26.52 -17.57
N VAL A 178 -2.57 25.55 -16.71
CA VAL A 178 -2.90 25.69 -15.31
C VAL A 178 -1.70 25.20 -14.51
N ALA A 179 -1.12 26.06 -13.68
CA ALA A 179 -0.04 25.66 -12.77
C ALA A 179 -0.61 24.93 -11.57
N LYS A 180 -1.19 23.76 -11.81
CA LYS A 180 -1.75 22.89 -10.78
C LYS A 180 -1.36 21.45 -11.09
N LEU A 181 -1.08 20.68 -10.05
CA LEU A 181 -0.95 19.25 -10.16
C LEU A 181 -2.32 18.62 -9.90
N HIS A 182 -2.67 17.64 -10.70
CA HIS A 182 -3.82 16.78 -10.45
C HIS A 182 -3.33 15.38 -10.08
N THR A 183 -4.10 14.67 -9.28
CA THR A 183 -3.95 13.21 -9.22
C THR A 183 -4.48 12.61 -10.52
N PRO A 184 -4.10 11.37 -10.87
CA PRO A 184 -4.70 10.66 -12.00
C PRO A 184 -6.23 10.56 -11.90
N PHE A 185 -6.76 10.70 -10.70
CA PHE A 185 -8.18 10.62 -10.37
C PHE A 185 -8.89 11.98 -10.34
N GLY A 186 -8.18 13.04 -10.75
CA GLY A 186 -8.76 14.37 -10.99
C GLY A 186 -8.83 15.30 -9.78
N ILE A 187 -8.24 14.93 -8.65
CA ILE A 187 -8.13 15.79 -7.48
C ILE A 187 -6.98 16.78 -7.67
N ILE A 188 -7.20 18.02 -7.27
CA ILE A 188 -6.19 19.07 -7.34
C ILE A 188 -5.30 18.98 -6.12
N GLU A 189 -3.99 18.84 -6.33
CA GLU A 189 -2.98 18.85 -5.30
C GLU A 189 -2.21 20.18 -5.26
N GLU A 190 -1.79 20.57 -4.09
CA GLU A 190 -0.91 21.71 -3.90
C GLU A 190 0.50 21.39 -4.40
N ILE A 191 1.11 22.32 -5.13
CA ILE A 191 2.50 22.20 -5.59
C ILE A 191 3.42 22.65 -4.48
N GLU A 192 4.27 21.76 -4.00
CA GLU A 192 5.30 22.07 -3.03
C GLU A 192 6.65 22.31 -3.71
N TYR A 193 7.28 23.43 -3.39
CA TYR A 193 8.54 23.83 -3.99
C TYR A 193 9.68 23.74 -2.96
N ARG A 194 10.50 22.68 -3.06
CA ARG A 194 11.67 22.45 -2.20
C ARG A 194 12.97 22.73 -2.95
N PHE A 195 13.19 23.99 -3.31
CA PHE A 195 14.35 24.39 -4.10
C PHE A 195 15.70 24.17 -3.42
N SER A 196 15.79 24.43 -2.11
CA SER A 196 17.01 24.23 -1.35
C SER A 196 17.45 22.76 -1.32
N ASP A 197 16.48 21.85 -1.19
CA ASP A 197 16.74 20.43 -1.16
C ASP A 197 17.20 19.94 -2.54
N GLU A 198 16.54 20.42 -3.62
CA GLU A 198 16.91 20.13 -4.99
C GLU A 198 18.33 20.62 -5.32
N GLU A 199 18.63 21.89 -5.01
CA GLU A 199 19.96 22.47 -5.20
C GLU A 199 21.03 21.66 -4.46
N THR A 200 20.75 21.25 -3.22
CA THR A 200 21.66 20.43 -2.41
C THR A 200 21.94 19.09 -3.07
N ILE A 201 20.89 18.38 -3.52
CA ILE A 201 21.05 17.09 -4.21
C ILE A 201 21.84 17.26 -5.50
N LEU A 202 21.50 18.26 -6.31
CA LEU A 202 22.17 18.49 -7.60
C LEU A 202 23.64 18.93 -7.44
N ASN A 203 23.98 19.70 -6.42
CA ASN A 203 25.37 20.04 -6.11
C ASN A 203 26.17 18.78 -5.70
N CYS A 204 25.56 17.86 -4.92
CA CYS A 204 26.20 16.59 -4.60
C CYS A 204 26.42 15.72 -5.86
N ILE A 205 25.43 15.63 -6.73
CA ILE A 205 25.54 14.92 -8.02
C ILE A 205 26.65 15.53 -8.88
N ALA A 206 26.65 16.85 -9.06
CA ALA A 206 27.64 17.55 -9.85
C ALA A 206 29.07 17.31 -9.32
N SER A 207 29.27 17.37 -8.00
CA SER A 207 30.56 17.04 -7.38
C SER A 207 31.02 15.60 -7.63
N LYS A 208 30.09 14.63 -7.72
CA LYS A 208 30.44 13.24 -8.06
C LYS A 208 30.83 13.11 -9.54
N ILE A 209 30.09 13.77 -10.44
CA ILE A 209 30.40 13.79 -11.86
C ILE A 209 31.82 14.35 -12.12
N GLU A 210 32.17 15.49 -11.50
CA GLU A 210 33.49 16.12 -11.63
C GLU A 210 34.64 15.22 -11.14
N LYS A 211 34.35 14.33 -10.20
CA LYS A 211 35.31 13.35 -9.66
C LYS A 211 35.36 12.04 -10.44
N GLY A 212 34.55 11.88 -11.49
CA GLY A 212 34.40 10.63 -12.23
C GLY A 212 33.73 9.50 -11.46
N MET A 213 32.97 9.82 -10.39
CA MET A 213 32.29 8.86 -9.52
C MET A 213 30.83 8.70 -9.96
N TYR A 214 30.59 8.22 -11.18
CA TYR A 214 29.27 8.23 -11.80
C TYR A 214 28.29 7.25 -11.15
N ALA A 215 28.77 6.09 -10.72
CA ALA A 215 27.94 5.12 -10.02
C ALA A 215 27.39 5.65 -8.68
N ASP A 216 28.15 6.53 -8.00
CA ASP A 216 27.74 7.12 -6.72
C ASP A 216 26.57 8.10 -6.88
N CYS A 217 26.25 8.52 -8.11
CA CYS A 217 25.09 9.37 -8.38
C CYS A 217 23.76 8.60 -8.32
N TYR A 218 23.77 7.26 -8.35
CA TYR A 218 22.57 6.44 -8.39
C TYR A 218 21.65 6.72 -7.20
N ASP A 219 22.12 6.55 -5.96
CA ASP A 219 21.32 6.78 -4.75
C ASP A 219 20.92 8.25 -4.58
N LEU A 220 21.79 9.19 -4.99
CA LEU A 220 21.49 10.62 -4.95
C LEU A 220 20.36 10.98 -5.92
N SER A 221 20.36 10.40 -7.11
CA SER A 221 19.32 10.67 -8.12
C SER A 221 17.92 10.23 -7.64
N ARG A 222 17.84 9.15 -6.85
CA ARG A 222 16.57 8.66 -6.29
C ARG A 222 15.97 9.62 -5.25
N LYS A 223 16.80 10.43 -4.57
CA LYS A 223 16.31 11.46 -3.64
C LYS A 223 15.55 12.60 -4.33
N LEU A 224 15.74 12.79 -5.63
CA LEU A 224 14.94 13.74 -6.41
C LEU A 224 13.44 13.38 -6.42
N LYS A 225 13.09 12.12 -6.16
CA LYS A 225 11.70 11.69 -6.02
C LYS A 225 10.94 12.54 -5.00
N GLU A 226 11.51 12.75 -3.82
CA GLU A 226 10.89 13.49 -2.73
C GLU A 226 10.57 14.94 -3.10
N VAL A 227 11.35 15.49 -4.03
CA VAL A 227 11.20 16.86 -4.49
C VAL A 227 10.30 16.98 -5.72
N TRP A 228 10.37 16.02 -6.63
CA TRP A 228 9.70 16.11 -7.95
C TRP A 228 8.30 15.48 -7.99
N CYS A 229 7.92 14.68 -6.98
CA CYS A 229 6.58 14.09 -6.90
C CYS A 229 5.46 15.13 -6.70
N SER A 230 5.77 16.31 -6.17
CA SER A 230 4.79 17.40 -5.97
C SER A 230 4.66 18.35 -7.17
N ARG A 231 5.28 18.06 -8.33
CA ARG A 231 5.39 18.97 -9.48
C ARG A 231 4.86 18.34 -10.74
N PRO A 232 4.04 19.03 -11.55
CA PRO A 232 3.49 18.46 -12.78
C PRO A 232 4.56 18.36 -13.88
N ALA A 233 4.58 17.25 -14.61
CA ALA A 233 5.39 17.09 -15.83
C ALA A 233 4.84 17.93 -16.99
N ASP A 234 3.54 18.16 -17.03
CA ASP A 234 2.86 19.02 -18.01
C ASP A 234 1.92 20.01 -17.29
N THR A 235 1.91 21.24 -17.73
CA THR A 235 1.05 22.29 -17.15
C THR A 235 -0.28 22.42 -17.87
N ARG A 236 -0.57 21.58 -18.85
CA ARG A 236 -1.83 21.59 -19.62
C ARG A 236 -2.86 20.67 -18.95
N ALA A 237 -3.99 21.20 -18.59
CA ALA A 237 -5.13 20.37 -18.23
C ALA A 237 -5.70 19.68 -19.49
N PRO A 238 -6.04 18.41 -19.45
CA PRO A 238 -6.09 17.46 -18.32
C PRO A 238 -4.82 16.60 -18.16
N PHE A 239 -3.68 16.98 -18.73
CA PHE A 239 -2.45 16.17 -18.76
C PHE A 239 -1.46 16.51 -17.64
N ASN A 240 -1.84 17.36 -16.71
CA ASN A 240 -1.09 17.73 -15.52
C ASN A 240 -1.29 16.75 -14.34
N ASP A 241 -1.60 15.51 -14.64
CA ASP A 241 -1.81 14.40 -13.70
C ASP A 241 -0.60 13.46 -13.56
N THR A 242 0.47 13.78 -14.27
CA THR A 242 1.76 13.09 -14.16
C THR A 242 2.77 14.02 -13.52
N THR A 243 3.51 13.56 -12.53
CA THR A 243 4.54 14.35 -11.87
C THR A 243 5.81 14.41 -12.70
N LEU A 244 6.66 15.42 -12.45
CA LEU A 244 7.97 15.50 -13.06
C LEU A 244 8.80 14.24 -12.76
N TRP A 245 8.67 13.68 -11.55
CA TRP A 245 9.34 12.43 -11.20
C TRP A 245 8.87 11.26 -12.08
N ASN A 246 7.57 11.01 -12.16
CA ASN A 246 7.05 9.85 -12.90
C ASN A 246 7.46 9.88 -14.38
N HIS A 247 7.35 11.05 -15.01
CA HIS A 247 7.76 11.21 -16.39
C HIS A 247 9.26 11.02 -16.57
N SER A 248 10.08 11.74 -15.79
CA SER A 248 11.53 11.69 -15.91
C SER A 248 12.10 10.31 -15.57
N TYR A 249 11.56 9.64 -14.55
CA TYR A 249 11.97 8.29 -14.17
C TYR A 249 11.62 7.25 -15.24
N MET A 250 10.44 7.38 -15.85
CA MET A 250 10.03 6.45 -16.91
C MET A 250 10.87 6.65 -18.18
N VAL A 251 11.14 7.89 -18.58
CA VAL A 251 12.03 8.20 -19.69
C VAL A 251 13.45 7.68 -19.41
N ALA A 252 13.96 7.89 -18.21
CA ALA A 252 15.25 7.36 -17.79
C ALA A 252 15.30 5.82 -17.82
N SER A 253 14.19 5.16 -17.42
CA SER A 253 14.08 3.70 -17.44
C SER A 253 14.09 3.13 -18.87
N ILE A 254 13.32 3.76 -19.78
CA ILE A 254 13.32 3.40 -21.21
C ILE A 254 14.71 3.61 -21.82
N PHE A 255 15.33 4.75 -21.51
CA PHE A 255 16.66 5.09 -22.04
C PHE A 255 17.72 4.14 -21.51
N LYS A 256 17.76 3.87 -20.21
CA LYS A 256 18.67 2.91 -19.57
C LYS A 256 18.56 1.51 -20.19
N ALA A 257 17.35 0.99 -20.31
CA ALA A 257 17.13 -0.31 -20.95
C ALA A 257 17.59 -0.33 -22.41
N THR A 258 17.39 0.78 -23.15
CA THR A 258 17.89 0.92 -24.52
C THR A 258 19.42 0.96 -24.57
N VAL A 259 20.08 1.70 -23.68
CA VAL A 259 21.55 1.73 -23.56
C VAL A 259 22.07 0.34 -23.22
N GLY A 260 21.45 -0.36 -22.27
CA GLY A 260 21.75 -1.76 -21.94
C GLY A 260 21.64 -2.68 -23.16
N ALA A 261 20.57 -2.51 -23.96
CA ALA A 261 20.42 -3.27 -25.22
C ALA A 261 21.54 -3.00 -26.22
N THR A 262 21.96 -1.73 -26.38
CA THR A 262 23.07 -1.39 -27.28
C THR A 262 24.39 -2.05 -26.83
N ILE A 263 24.61 -2.13 -25.52
CA ILE A 263 25.82 -2.75 -24.95
C ILE A 263 25.79 -4.27 -25.15
N LEU A 264 24.67 -4.92 -24.87
CA LEU A 264 24.53 -6.37 -25.05
C LEU A 264 24.64 -6.78 -26.52
N GLN A 265 24.11 -6.02 -27.45
CA GLN A 265 24.14 -6.28 -28.89
C GLN A 265 25.42 -5.77 -29.57
N ASN A 266 26.26 -5.07 -28.84
CA ASN A 266 27.49 -4.45 -29.35
C ASN A 266 27.23 -3.55 -30.59
N THR A 267 26.10 -2.82 -30.60
CA THR A 267 25.69 -1.95 -31.69
C THR A 267 24.71 -0.89 -31.24
N LEU A 268 24.71 0.27 -31.89
CA LEU A 268 23.67 1.28 -31.62
C LEU A 268 22.32 0.82 -32.19
N ILE A 269 21.32 0.83 -31.34
CA ILE A 269 19.94 0.55 -31.72
C ILE A 269 19.34 1.84 -32.33
N PRO A 270 18.90 1.81 -33.59
CA PRO A 270 18.25 2.99 -34.17
C PRO A 270 16.93 3.33 -33.48
N GLU A 271 16.60 4.61 -33.40
CA GLU A 271 15.45 5.14 -32.67
C GLU A 271 14.10 4.48 -33.00
N ASN A 272 13.93 4.02 -34.23
CA ASN A 272 12.71 3.34 -34.69
C ASN A 272 12.60 1.89 -34.23
N LYS A 273 13.67 1.29 -33.70
CA LYS A 273 13.71 -0.10 -33.20
C LYS A 273 13.75 -0.22 -31.67
N ILE A 274 13.68 0.90 -30.95
CA ILE A 274 13.76 0.88 -29.48
C ILE A 274 12.65 0.00 -28.88
N ARG A 275 11.41 0.11 -29.37
CA ARG A 275 10.26 -0.65 -28.85
C ARG A 275 10.47 -2.15 -28.91
N GLU A 276 11.01 -2.64 -30.02
CA GLU A 276 11.22 -4.07 -30.29
C GLU A 276 12.32 -4.66 -29.39
N ASN A 277 13.12 -3.79 -28.76
CA ASN A 277 14.24 -4.16 -27.90
C ASN A 277 13.92 -4.01 -26.40
N LEU A 278 12.67 -3.80 -26.01
CA LEU A 278 12.27 -3.65 -24.61
C LEU A 278 11.39 -4.82 -24.16
N ALA A 279 11.60 -5.24 -22.91
CA ALA A 279 10.86 -6.32 -22.27
C ALA A 279 10.59 -6.01 -20.80
N ILE A 280 9.61 -6.71 -20.24
CA ILE A 280 9.40 -6.76 -18.79
C ILE A 280 10.02 -8.04 -18.25
N LEU A 281 10.94 -7.90 -17.31
CA LEU A 281 11.43 -8.99 -16.48
C LEU A 281 10.57 -9.03 -15.21
N SER A 282 9.72 -10.05 -15.08
CA SER A 282 8.90 -10.28 -13.90
C SER A 282 9.55 -11.31 -12.98
N ILE A 283 9.63 -10.98 -11.70
CA ILE A 283 10.18 -11.84 -10.65
C ILE A 283 9.09 -11.99 -9.60
N GLN A 284 8.43 -13.13 -9.61
CA GLN A 284 7.25 -13.41 -8.79
C GLN A 284 7.52 -14.58 -7.85
N SER A 285 6.98 -14.51 -6.63
CA SER A 285 7.09 -15.56 -5.62
C SER A 285 5.89 -15.50 -4.66
N PRO A 286 5.56 -16.59 -3.96
CA PRO A 286 4.39 -16.65 -3.07
C PRO A 286 4.63 -15.88 -1.76
N ASN A 287 4.98 -14.61 -1.87
CA ASN A 287 5.39 -13.76 -0.75
C ASN A 287 4.28 -13.56 0.27
N ARG A 288 3.02 -13.41 -0.21
CA ARG A 288 1.86 -13.30 0.68
C ARG A 288 1.76 -14.54 1.58
N ASP A 289 1.83 -15.74 1.01
CA ASP A 289 1.74 -16.96 1.78
C ASP A 289 2.97 -17.17 2.67
N PHE A 290 4.16 -16.81 2.18
CA PHE A 290 5.37 -16.84 2.98
C PHE A 290 5.26 -15.96 4.22
N LEU A 291 4.70 -14.74 4.10
CA LEU A 291 4.51 -13.82 5.23
C LEU A 291 3.39 -14.24 6.16
N THR A 292 2.27 -14.75 5.62
CA THR A 292 1.04 -14.95 6.39
C THR A 292 0.92 -16.35 7.00
N ASN A 293 1.67 -17.33 6.52
CA ASN A 293 1.70 -18.68 7.08
C ASN A 293 2.68 -18.78 8.24
N VAL A 294 2.44 -18.03 9.31
CA VAL A 294 3.30 -17.92 10.50
C VAL A 294 2.51 -18.13 11.77
N TYR A 295 3.13 -18.80 12.72
CA TYR A 295 2.48 -19.12 14.00
C TYR A 295 2.47 -17.94 14.97
N ARG A 296 3.55 -17.15 14.99
CA ARG A 296 3.77 -16.06 15.94
C ARG A 296 4.27 -14.79 15.23
N LEU A 297 4.04 -13.64 15.83
CA LEU A 297 4.50 -12.36 15.28
C LEU A 297 6.03 -12.27 15.13
N PRO A 298 6.86 -12.82 16.03
CA PRO A 298 8.30 -12.93 15.77
C PRO A 298 8.67 -13.68 14.49
N ASP A 299 8.00 -14.78 14.18
CA ASP A 299 8.25 -15.53 12.94
C ASP A 299 7.90 -14.69 11.70
N TYR A 300 6.79 -13.96 11.81
CA TYR A 300 6.40 -12.99 10.78
C TYR A 300 7.51 -11.93 10.58
N ASN A 301 7.96 -11.28 11.64
CA ASN A 301 9.01 -10.25 11.56
C ASN A 301 10.28 -10.79 10.89
N GLY A 302 10.72 -11.99 11.24
CA GLY A 302 11.88 -12.62 10.62
C GLY A 302 11.69 -12.87 9.11
N ARG A 303 10.50 -13.35 8.71
CA ARG A 303 10.18 -13.54 7.28
C ARG A 303 10.06 -12.23 6.52
N LYS A 304 9.49 -11.19 7.15
CA LYS A 304 9.41 -9.85 6.57
C LYS A 304 10.80 -9.28 6.27
N ALA A 305 11.73 -9.37 7.23
CA ALA A 305 13.10 -8.92 7.06
C ALA A 305 13.83 -9.69 5.93
N VAL A 306 13.58 -11.00 5.78
CA VAL A 306 14.10 -11.79 4.66
C VAL A 306 13.57 -11.31 3.33
N LEU A 307 12.24 -11.10 3.24
CA LEU A 307 11.61 -10.64 2.02
C LEU A 307 12.09 -9.25 1.59
N ASP A 308 12.23 -8.33 2.55
CA ASP A 308 12.72 -6.98 2.28
C ASP A 308 14.17 -7.03 1.74
N ARG A 309 15.05 -7.83 2.35
CA ARG A 309 16.42 -8.03 1.83
C ARG A 309 16.44 -8.61 0.41
N ILE A 310 15.64 -9.65 0.16
CA ILE A 310 15.55 -10.24 -1.19
C ILE A 310 15.16 -9.17 -2.21
N ARG A 311 14.15 -8.38 -1.92
CA ARG A 311 13.67 -7.32 -2.81
C ARG A 311 14.72 -6.25 -3.07
N ASP A 312 15.40 -5.81 -2.02
CA ASP A 312 16.46 -4.80 -2.12
C ASP A 312 17.68 -5.34 -2.89
N GLU A 313 18.09 -6.59 -2.64
CA GLU A 313 19.19 -7.23 -3.34
C GLU A 313 18.87 -7.43 -4.83
N ILE A 314 17.63 -7.83 -5.17
CA ILE A 314 17.20 -7.94 -6.57
C ILE A 314 17.19 -6.59 -7.27
N LYS A 315 16.64 -5.55 -6.63
CA LYS A 315 16.72 -4.19 -7.18
C LYS A 315 18.17 -3.77 -7.40
N ARG A 316 19.02 -3.96 -6.41
CA ARG A 316 20.43 -3.65 -6.51
C ARG A 316 21.12 -4.44 -7.62
N LEU A 317 20.82 -5.73 -7.76
CA LEU A 317 21.35 -6.59 -8.81
C LEU A 317 21.00 -6.07 -10.22
N VAL A 318 19.71 -5.79 -10.48
CA VAL A 318 19.16 -5.44 -11.80
C VAL A 318 19.34 -3.96 -12.13
N GLU A 319 19.24 -3.07 -11.14
CA GLU A 319 19.33 -1.63 -11.38
C GLU A 319 20.74 -1.08 -11.26
N PHE A 320 21.59 -1.70 -10.44
CA PHE A 320 22.90 -1.15 -10.10
C PHE A 320 24.07 -2.06 -10.44
N GLU A 321 24.09 -3.34 -10.04
CA GLU A 321 25.25 -4.21 -10.27
C GLU A 321 25.39 -4.61 -11.72
N TYR A 322 24.32 -5.05 -12.32
CA TYR A 322 24.18 -5.32 -13.75
C TYR A 322 23.08 -4.41 -14.29
N PRO A 323 23.34 -3.13 -14.56
CA PRO A 323 22.34 -2.11 -14.81
C PRO A 323 21.54 -2.38 -16.09
N LEU A 324 20.70 -3.43 -16.04
CA LEU A 324 19.80 -3.85 -17.10
C LEU A 324 18.62 -2.89 -17.28
N GLY A 325 18.04 -2.42 -16.17
CA GLY A 325 16.86 -1.59 -16.21
C GLY A 325 16.39 -1.15 -14.84
N ASN A 326 15.17 -0.64 -14.73
CA ASN A 326 14.60 -0.14 -13.48
C ASN A 326 13.29 -0.85 -13.14
N CYS A 327 13.00 -0.97 -11.84
CA CYS A 327 11.70 -1.45 -11.35
C CYS A 327 10.63 -0.42 -11.66
N VAL A 328 9.62 -0.80 -12.45
CA VAL A 328 8.54 0.08 -12.90
C VAL A 328 7.20 -0.23 -12.23
N TYR A 329 7.10 -1.37 -11.57
CA TYR A 329 5.94 -1.78 -10.77
C TYR A 329 6.35 -2.84 -9.73
N GLU A 330 5.66 -2.83 -8.61
CA GLU A 330 5.89 -3.77 -7.52
C GLU A 330 4.58 -4.04 -6.76
N ASP A 331 4.30 -5.32 -6.48
CA ASP A 331 3.19 -5.75 -5.62
C ASP A 331 3.63 -6.75 -4.56
N ILE A 332 2.71 -7.30 -3.78
CA ILE A 332 3.06 -8.23 -2.71
C ILE A 332 3.79 -9.47 -3.25
N ASN A 333 3.44 -9.98 -4.42
CA ASN A 333 3.98 -11.20 -4.98
C ASN A 333 5.10 -10.99 -5.99
N GLY A 334 5.36 -9.76 -6.46
CA GLY A 334 6.33 -9.57 -7.53
C GLY A 334 6.99 -8.20 -7.63
N GLN A 335 8.08 -8.19 -8.39
CA GLN A 335 8.80 -7.01 -8.87
C GLN A 335 8.91 -7.10 -10.39
N TYR A 336 8.68 -5.98 -11.08
CA TYR A 336 8.62 -5.91 -12.54
C TYR A 336 9.57 -4.84 -13.03
N PHE A 337 10.56 -5.25 -13.81
CA PHE A 337 11.62 -4.39 -14.31
C PHE A 337 11.48 -4.17 -15.81
N LEU A 338 11.60 -2.93 -16.24
CA LEU A 338 11.76 -2.62 -17.66
C LEU A 338 13.23 -2.84 -18.06
N VAL A 339 13.47 -3.81 -18.92
CA VAL A 339 14.81 -4.28 -19.30
C VAL A 339 14.95 -4.38 -20.83
N PRO A 340 16.17 -4.55 -21.37
CA PRO A 340 16.35 -4.93 -22.77
C PRO A 340 15.68 -6.28 -23.09
N GLN A 341 15.36 -6.51 -24.34
CA GLN A 341 15.06 -7.86 -24.81
C GLN A 341 16.32 -8.72 -24.64
N LEU A 342 16.26 -9.69 -23.72
CA LEU A 342 17.39 -10.52 -23.34
C LEU A 342 17.48 -11.77 -24.23
N GLU A 343 18.67 -12.10 -24.71
CA GLU A 343 18.97 -13.40 -25.30
C GLU A 343 18.96 -14.48 -24.23
N ASP A 344 18.75 -15.75 -24.63
CA ASP A 344 18.53 -16.84 -23.68
C ASP A 344 19.70 -17.07 -22.73
N GLY A 345 20.96 -16.94 -23.22
CA GLY A 345 22.17 -17.08 -22.39
C GLY A 345 22.22 -16.03 -21.27
N ILE A 346 21.98 -14.76 -21.58
CA ILE A 346 21.98 -13.66 -20.64
C ILE A 346 20.79 -13.78 -19.67
N TYR A 347 19.64 -14.20 -20.20
CA TYR A 347 18.46 -14.45 -19.38
C TYR A 347 18.69 -15.54 -18.35
N GLN A 348 19.31 -16.67 -18.74
CA GLN A 348 19.67 -17.75 -17.82
C GLN A 348 20.68 -17.30 -16.76
N GLU A 349 21.65 -16.46 -17.13
CA GLU A 349 22.63 -15.93 -16.17
C GLU A 349 21.95 -15.07 -15.10
N ILE A 350 21.09 -14.11 -15.48
CA ILE A 350 20.37 -13.26 -14.50
C ILE A 350 19.38 -14.08 -13.67
N GLN A 351 18.70 -15.04 -14.27
CA GLN A 351 17.82 -15.98 -13.58
C GLN A 351 18.59 -16.77 -12.52
N GLY A 352 19.77 -17.29 -12.85
CA GLY A 352 20.63 -18.00 -11.90
C GLY A 352 21.10 -17.12 -10.73
N LYS A 353 21.43 -15.84 -10.99
CA LYS A 353 21.82 -14.90 -9.94
C LYS A 353 20.65 -14.57 -9.01
N ILE A 354 19.46 -14.28 -9.55
CA ILE A 354 18.25 -14.02 -8.76
C ILE A 354 17.86 -15.25 -7.92
N THR A 355 17.88 -16.42 -8.51
CA THR A 355 17.59 -17.68 -7.82
C THR A 355 18.59 -17.95 -6.69
N LYS A 356 19.87 -17.60 -6.91
CA LYS A 356 20.89 -17.69 -5.85
C LYS A 356 20.55 -16.82 -4.65
N ILE A 357 20.08 -15.59 -4.84
CA ILE A 357 19.62 -14.70 -3.76
C ILE A 357 18.51 -15.39 -2.95
N TYR A 358 17.47 -15.90 -3.63
CA TYR A 358 16.39 -16.62 -2.95
C TYR A 358 16.89 -17.84 -2.15
N ASN A 359 17.80 -18.62 -2.74
CA ASN A 359 18.38 -19.79 -2.07
C ASN A 359 19.23 -19.40 -0.85
N GLN A 360 20.01 -18.35 -0.94
CA GLN A 360 20.82 -17.86 0.17
C GLN A 360 19.95 -17.36 1.32
N GLU A 361 18.94 -16.55 1.02
CA GLU A 361 18.06 -15.95 2.03
C GLU A 361 17.01 -16.92 2.59
N THR A 362 16.51 -17.86 1.80
CA THR A 362 15.42 -18.74 2.21
C THR A 362 15.80 -20.22 2.34
N ARG A 363 17.03 -20.61 1.99
CA ARG A 363 17.47 -22.01 1.90
C ARG A 363 16.55 -22.88 1.05
N GLY A 364 15.97 -22.33 -0.01
CA GLY A 364 15.03 -23.05 -0.89
C GLY A 364 13.61 -23.20 -0.35
N ILE A 365 13.25 -22.56 0.78
CA ILE A 365 11.87 -22.54 1.28
C ILE A 365 10.95 -21.83 0.29
N MET A 366 11.47 -20.82 -0.42
CA MET A 366 10.75 -20.03 -1.41
C MET A 366 11.62 -19.88 -2.65
N LEU A 367 11.08 -20.14 -3.83
CA LEU A 367 11.72 -19.97 -5.12
C LEU A 367 10.95 -18.99 -5.98
N PRO A 368 11.63 -18.17 -6.79
CA PRO A 368 10.99 -17.22 -7.68
C PRO A 368 10.56 -17.89 -9.00
N ARG A 369 9.45 -17.40 -9.56
CA ARG A 369 9.15 -17.54 -10.98
C ARG A 369 9.68 -16.31 -11.70
N ILE A 370 10.63 -16.52 -12.60
CA ILE A 370 11.25 -15.43 -13.35
C ILE A 370 10.85 -15.59 -14.82
N GLN A 371 10.34 -14.51 -15.40
CA GLN A 371 9.89 -14.53 -16.79
C GLN A 371 10.28 -13.24 -17.50
N LYS A 372 10.66 -13.35 -18.78
CA LYS A 372 10.86 -12.21 -19.68
C LYS A 372 9.68 -12.14 -20.65
N SER A 373 9.15 -10.97 -20.89
CA SER A 373 8.04 -10.75 -21.81
C SER A 373 8.29 -9.50 -22.64
N PRO A 374 8.26 -9.57 -23.98
CA PRO A 374 8.33 -8.37 -24.81
C PRO A 374 7.25 -7.38 -24.43
N CYS A 375 7.56 -6.09 -24.43
CA CYS A 375 6.53 -5.08 -24.23
C CYS A 375 5.55 -5.10 -25.40
N GLU A 376 4.25 -5.18 -25.09
CA GLU A 376 3.21 -5.12 -26.13
C GLU A 376 3.26 -3.80 -26.90
N ILE A 377 3.05 -3.89 -28.19
CA ILE A 377 3.00 -2.74 -29.11
C ILE A 377 1.63 -2.69 -29.73
N LYS A 378 0.85 -1.67 -29.41
CA LYS A 378 -0.36 -1.40 -30.19
C LYS A 378 0.05 -1.00 -31.62
N PRO A 379 -0.46 -1.66 -32.67
CA PRO A 379 -0.03 -1.36 -34.05
C PRO A 379 -0.23 0.09 -34.49
N GLN A 380 -1.13 0.82 -33.85
CA GLN A 380 -1.52 2.19 -34.19
C GLN A 380 -1.07 3.24 -33.16
N SER A 381 -0.41 2.82 -32.06
CA SER A 381 -0.01 3.70 -30.94
C SER A 381 1.50 3.90 -30.89
N SER A 382 1.93 5.10 -30.49
CA SER A 382 3.36 5.38 -30.27
C SER A 382 3.82 5.01 -28.86
N LEU A 383 2.91 4.72 -27.92
CA LEU A 383 3.21 4.42 -26.51
C LEU A 383 3.56 2.97 -26.28
N LEU A 384 4.40 2.72 -25.26
CA LEU A 384 4.65 1.39 -24.74
C LEU A 384 3.47 0.92 -23.85
N GLN A 385 3.06 -0.34 -24.00
CA GLN A 385 1.98 -0.96 -23.22
C GLN A 385 2.53 -1.69 -21.97
N ILE A 386 3.35 -1.00 -21.17
CA ILE A 386 4.01 -1.59 -19.99
C ILE A 386 2.98 -2.16 -19.00
N GLY A 387 1.97 -1.38 -18.66
CA GLY A 387 0.94 -1.80 -17.69
C GLY A 387 0.19 -3.05 -18.14
N LYS A 388 -0.15 -3.16 -19.41
CA LYS A 388 -0.84 -4.33 -19.95
C LYS A 388 0.01 -5.60 -19.83
N THR A 389 1.29 -5.52 -20.23
CA THR A 389 2.23 -6.64 -20.10
C THR A 389 2.38 -7.09 -18.63
N ILE A 390 2.45 -6.13 -17.69
CA ILE A 390 2.53 -6.45 -16.25
C ILE A 390 1.27 -7.19 -15.79
N ILE A 391 0.08 -6.70 -16.13
CA ILE A 391 -1.18 -7.32 -15.71
C ILE A 391 -1.36 -8.72 -16.29
N GLU A 392 -0.93 -8.96 -17.52
CA GLU A 392 -0.92 -10.31 -18.10
C GLU A 392 -0.04 -11.27 -17.31
N ARG A 393 1.17 -10.83 -16.92
CA ARG A 393 2.06 -11.66 -16.07
C ARG A 393 1.48 -11.93 -14.69
N LYS A 394 0.82 -10.94 -14.07
CA LYS A 394 0.10 -11.13 -12.80
C LYS A 394 -1.00 -12.19 -12.94
N LYS A 395 -1.84 -12.08 -13.96
CA LYS A 395 -2.94 -13.01 -14.18
C LYS A 395 -2.45 -14.46 -14.40
N GLU A 396 -1.40 -14.63 -15.19
CA GLU A 396 -0.82 -15.96 -15.38
C GLU A 396 -0.30 -16.55 -14.07
N TYR A 397 0.41 -15.73 -13.27
CA TYR A 397 0.90 -16.18 -11.97
C TYR A 397 -0.25 -16.58 -11.04
N ASP A 398 -1.29 -15.76 -10.92
CA ASP A 398 -2.43 -16.02 -10.05
C ASP A 398 -3.22 -17.26 -10.50
N THR A 399 -3.35 -17.51 -11.80
CA THR A 399 -4.02 -18.69 -12.36
C THR A 399 -3.25 -19.96 -12.04
N ASP A 400 -1.94 -19.95 -12.23
CA ASP A 400 -1.10 -21.13 -12.01
C ASP A 400 -0.98 -21.48 -10.52
N VAL A 401 -1.01 -20.48 -9.63
CA VAL A 401 -0.91 -20.69 -8.17
C VAL A 401 -2.24 -21.16 -7.55
N GLN A 402 -3.39 -20.84 -8.14
CA GLN A 402 -4.70 -21.26 -7.60
C GLN A 402 -4.96 -22.77 -7.67
N GLY A 403 -4.25 -23.51 -8.50
CA GLY A 403 -4.46 -24.96 -8.73
C GLY A 403 -3.46 -25.88 -8.05
N MET A 404 -2.37 -25.39 -7.47
CA MET A 404 -1.27 -26.24 -6.99
C MET A 404 -0.66 -25.70 -5.69
N VAL A 405 -0.36 -26.62 -4.75
CA VAL A 405 0.92 -26.55 -4.03
C VAL A 405 1.96 -26.18 -5.10
N PRO A 406 2.67 -25.05 -4.99
CA PRO A 406 3.45 -24.57 -6.12
C PRO A 406 4.28 -25.73 -6.64
N PRO A 407 4.14 -26.08 -7.91
CA PRO A 407 5.06 -27.01 -8.49
C PRO A 407 6.37 -26.27 -8.41
N TYR A 408 7.28 -26.78 -7.61
CA TYR A 408 8.68 -26.46 -7.76
C TYR A 408 9.05 -27.01 -9.14
N HIS A 409 8.83 -26.22 -10.18
CA HIS A 409 9.42 -26.50 -11.48
C HIS A 409 10.90 -26.28 -11.30
N PHE A 410 11.60 -27.37 -10.99
CA PHE A 410 13.04 -27.45 -11.21
C PHE A 410 13.23 -27.48 -12.71
N GLU A 411 13.49 -26.33 -13.32
CA GLU A 411 14.06 -26.32 -14.67
C GLU A 411 15.38 -27.09 -14.62
N GLU A 412 15.65 -27.86 -15.67
CA GLU A 412 16.90 -28.63 -15.80
C GLU A 412 18.11 -27.77 -15.46
N GLY A 413 18.85 -28.15 -14.44
CA GLY A 413 20.02 -27.39 -13.94
C GLY A 413 19.95 -26.89 -12.52
N PHE A 414 18.82 -27.01 -11.85
CA PHE A 414 18.70 -26.68 -10.44
C PHE A 414 19.40 -27.76 -9.58
N LYS A 415 20.42 -27.34 -8.83
CA LYS A 415 20.93 -28.19 -7.74
C LYS A 415 19.86 -28.31 -6.66
N GLU A 416 19.74 -29.50 -6.09
CA GLU A 416 18.81 -29.77 -4.97
C GLU A 416 18.85 -28.68 -3.90
N PRO A 417 17.69 -28.25 -3.39
CA PRO A 417 17.64 -27.27 -2.31
C PRO A 417 18.43 -27.77 -1.11
N ASN A 418 19.15 -26.91 -0.43
CA ASN A 418 19.96 -27.25 0.75
C ASN A 418 19.19 -27.99 1.85
N TRP A 419 17.88 -27.88 1.91
CA TRP A 419 17.04 -28.55 2.90
C TRP A 419 17.00 -30.07 2.73
N VAL A 420 17.21 -30.61 1.53
CA VAL A 420 17.32 -32.07 1.30
C VAL A 420 18.52 -32.60 2.07
N ALA A 421 19.68 -31.98 1.93
CA ALA A 421 20.86 -32.35 2.67
C ALA A 421 20.70 -32.19 4.21
N GLU A 422 19.91 -31.23 4.64
CA GLU A 422 19.61 -31.06 6.07
C GLU A 422 18.76 -32.22 6.61
N TRP A 423 17.81 -32.76 5.81
CA TRP A 423 17.04 -33.95 6.17
C TRP A 423 17.88 -35.24 6.16
N GLU A 424 18.77 -35.40 5.20
CA GLU A 424 19.68 -36.53 5.11
C GLU A 424 20.63 -36.61 6.31
N ASN A 425 21.03 -35.44 6.83
CA ASN A 425 21.93 -35.34 7.98
C ASN A 425 21.19 -35.20 9.33
N ALA A 426 19.85 -35.17 9.35
CA ALA A 426 19.07 -35.03 10.56
C ALA A 426 19.07 -36.32 11.40
N ASN A 427 19.44 -36.23 12.68
CA ASN A 427 19.41 -37.34 13.60
C ASN A 427 18.00 -37.63 14.16
N ASN A 428 17.05 -36.77 13.92
CA ASN A 428 15.67 -36.90 14.38
C ASN A 428 14.68 -36.68 13.20
N ASN A 429 13.49 -37.25 13.28
CA ASN A 429 12.43 -37.13 12.29
C ASN A 429 11.43 -36.02 12.64
N GLU A 430 11.81 -35.07 13.50
CA GLU A 430 10.93 -33.97 13.91
C GLU A 430 10.99 -32.82 12.91
N VAL A 431 9.82 -32.32 12.51
CA VAL A 431 9.72 -31.20 11.59
C VAL A 431 9.69 -29.87 12.34
N CYS A 432 10.32 -28.86 11.79
CA CYS A 432 10.24 -27.49 12.31
C CYS A 432 8.79 -27.00 12.41
N GLN A 433 8.37 -26.57 13.59
CA GLN A 433 7.00 -26.08 13.86
C GLN A 433 6.68 -24.71 13.24
N VAL A 434 7.68 -24.03 12.68
CA VAL A 434 7.52 -22.69 12.05
C VAL A 434 7.45 -22.77 10.53
N CYS A 435 8.39 -23.47 9.88
CA CYS A 435 8.40 -23.54 8.42
C CYS A 435 7.75 -24.83 7.87
N TYR A 436 7.61 -25.87 8.69
CA TYR A 436 7.10 -27.20 8.30
C TYR A 436 7.85 -27.85 7.11
N LYS A 437 9.10 -27.45 6.88
CA LYS A 437 9.91 -27.90 5.72
C LYS A 437 11.25 -28.47 6.12
N MET A 438 11.87 -27.95 7.18
CA MET A 438 13.19 -28.34 7.63
C MET A 438 13.13 -29.20 8.90
N PRO A 439 14.14 -30.06 9.13
CA PRO A 439 14.23 -30.80 10.39
C PRO A 439 14.41 -29.84 11.55
N ALA A 440 13.74 -30.11 12.66
CA ALA A 440 13.93 -29.38 13.90
C ALA A 440 15.30 -29.71 14.48
N LYS A 441 16.01 -28.74 15.06
CA LYS A 441 17.19 -28.99 15.86
C LYS A 441 16.80 -29.27 17.32
N ASP A 442 17.58 -30.14 17.99
CA ASP A 442 17.38 -30.45 19.40
C ASP A 442 17.72 -29.29 20.34
N GLU A 443 18.38 -28.24 19.83
CA GLU A 443 18.71 -27.06 20.59
C GLU A 443 17.47 -26.17 20.78
N GLU A 444 17.18 -25.90 22.07
CA GLU A 444 16.13 -24.98 22.49
C GLU A 444 16.38 -23.57 21.99
N HIS A 445 15.55 -23.09 21.08
CA HIS A 445 15.66 -21.72 20.61
C HIS A 445 14.69 -20.78 21.33
N ILE A 446 15.24 -19.99 22.07
CA ILE A 446 15.25 -18.64 22.65
C ILE A 446 13.89 -18.00 23.04
N PHE A 447 12.82 -18.05 22.30
CA PHE A 447 11.63 -17.24 22.67
C PHE A 447 10.41 -18.06 23.07
N TYR A 448 10.34 -19.26 22.61
CA TYR A 448 9.22 -20.18 22.85
C TYR A 448 9.79 -21.58 22.73
N HIS A 449 9.30 -22.51 23.52
CA HIS A 449 9.75 -23.90 23.51
C HIS A 449 9.31 -24.68 22.27
N ASP A 450 9.36 -24.02 21.11
CA ASP A 450 9.04 -24.62 19.84
C ASP A 450 10.24 -25.41 19.31
N LYS A 451 10.00 -26.60 18.77
CA LYS A 451 11.00 -27.35 18.01
C LYS A 451 11.15 -26.70 16.64
N ILE A 452 12.25 -26.00 16.43
CA ILE A 452 12.46 -25.20 15.23
C ILE A 452 13.81 -25.50 14.57
N CYS A 453 13.88 -25.34 13.25
CA CYS A 453 15.14 -25.45 12.53
C CYS A 453 16.05 -24.25 12.80
N GLN A 454 17.35 -24.44 12.49
CA GLN A 454 18.34 -23.37 12.66
C GLN A 454 17.95 -22.07 11.94
N TRP A 455 17.47 -22.16 10.71
CA TRP A 455 17.09 -20.98 9.92
C TRP A 455 15.99 -20.16 10.59
N CYS A 456 14.92 -20.81 11.07
CA CYS A 456 13.83 -20.10 11.78
C CYS A 456 14.31 -19.51 13.11
N GLY A 457 15.20 -20.23 13.82
CA GLY A 457 15.78 -19.75 15.07
C GLY A 457 16.65 -18.52 14.89
N GLU A 458 17.53 -18.51 13.89
CA GLU A 458 18.37 -17.36 13.55
C GLU A 458 17.51 -16.14 13.20
N ARG A 459 16.46 -16.31 12.41
CA ARG A 459 15.56 -15.22 12.02
C ARG A 459 14.77 -14.64 13.20
N ARG A 460 14.39 -15.43 14.17
CA ARG A 460 13.84 -14.92 15.43
C ARG A 460 14.84 -14.06 16.22
N LYS A 461 16.14 -14.37 16.13
CA LYS A 461 17.19 -13.57 16.78
C LYS A 461 17.38 -12.21 16.11
N ASP A 462 17.30 -12.17 14.77
CA ASP A 462 17.45 -10.94 13.97
C ASP A 462 16.44 -9.86 14.34
N ILE A 463 15.24 -10.25 14.80
CA ILE A 463 14.17 -9.33 15.23
C ILE A 463 14.61 -8.44 16.39
N ALA A 464 15.48 -8.96 17.23
CA ALA A 464 16.01 -8.22 18.36
C ALA A 464 16.82 -6.98 17.93
N ILE A 465 17.34 -7.00 16.70
CA ILE A 465 18.23 -5.99 16.13
C ILE A 465 17.45 -4.98 15.29
N GLU A 466 16.23 -5.32 14.90
CA GLU A 466 15.43 -4.47 13.99
C GLU A 466 15.04 -3.15 14.67
N LYS A 467 15.43 -2.04 14.02
CA LYS A 467 15.16 -0.66 14.48
C LYS A 467 13.74 -0.18 14.20
N THR A 468 12.77 -1.07 14.01
CA THR A 468 11.40 -0.66 13.70
C THR A 468 10.70 0.00 14.88
N LYS A 469 9.98 1.06 14.59
CA LYS A 469 9.09 1.76 15.54
C LYS A 469 7.75 1.02 15.74
N GLU A 470 7.58 -0.17 15.15
CA GLU A 470 6.35 -0.95 15.20
C GLU A 470 6.39 -2.04 16.29
N ALA A 471 5.22 -2.52 16.70
CA ALA A 471 5.07 -3.62 17.64
C ALA A 471 5.82 -4.89 17.18
N LYS A 472 6.49 -5.55 18.13
CA LYS A 472 7.22 -6.81 17.93
C LYS A 472 6.45 -8.01 18.45
N PHE A 473 5.53 -7.81 19.37
CA PHE A 473 4.75 -8.84 20.04
C PHE A 473 3.26 -8.51 20.01
N ILE A 474 2.41 -9.54 20.02
CA ILE A 474 0.94 -9.36 20.03
C ILE A 474 0.48 -8.58 21.27
N ASN A 475 1.16 -8.76 22.41
CA ASN A 475 0.84 -8.04 23.65
C ASN A 475 0.95 -6.51 23.51
N GLU A 476 1.71 -6.02 22.56
CA GLU A 476 1.87 -4.60 22.28
C GLU A 476 0.76 -4.05 21.37
N VAL A 477 0.08 -4.93 20.64
CA VAL A 477 -1.02 -4.59 19.71
C VAL A 477 -2.39 -4.69 20.38
N MET A 478 -2.56 -5.57 21.38
CA MET A 478 -3.88 -5.85 21.99
C MET A 478 -4.48 -4.65 22.72
N ASP A 479 -5.81 -4.65 22.81
CA ASP A 479 -6.58 -3.70 23.64
C ASP A 479 -6.55 -4.09 25.14
N ARG A 480 -7.31 -3.34 25.96
CA ARG A 480 -7.47 -3.61 27.40
C ARG A 480 -8.03 -5.00 27.71
N ASP A 481 -8.91 -5.49 26.85
CA ASP A 481 -9.55 -6.80 27.00
C ASP A 481 -8.70 -7.91 26.38
N ARG A 482 -7.42 -7.62 26.06
CA ARG A 482 -6.45 -8.53 25.46
C ARG A 482 -6.89 -9.06 24.08
N ARG A 483 -7.57 -8.23 23.30
CA ARG A 483 -8.01 -8.54 21.95
C ARG A 483 -7.28 -7.69 20.95
N TYR A 484 -7.08 -8.21 19.78
CA TYR A 484 -6.56 -7.47 18.65
C TYR A 484 -7.44 -7.71 17.42
N ALA A 485 -7.28 -6.86 16.43
CA ALA A 485 -7.96 -7.01 15.17
C ALA A 485 -6.93 -7.00 14.03
N LEU A 486 -7.16 -7.81 13.02
CA LEU A 486 -6.53 -7.67 11.72
C LEU A 486 -7.45 -6.83 10.84
N LEU A 487 -6.98 -5.66 10.44
CA LEU A 487 -7.59 -4.89 9.38
C LEU A 487 -7.01 -5.37 8.05
N VAL A 488 -7.87 -5.77 7.14
CA VAL A 488 -7.51 -6.08 5.77
C VAL A 488 -8.19 -5.09 4.84
N GLY A 489 -7.50 -4.66 3.79
CA GLY A 489 -8.06 -3.74 2.83
C GLY A 489 -7.50 -3.92 1.44
N GLU A 490 -8.29 -3.50 0.47
CA GLU A 490 -7.92 -3.48 -0.93
C GLU A 490 -8.55 -2.27 -1.62
N VAL A 491 -7.74 -1.53 -2.35
CA VAL A 491 -8.25 -0.58 -3.34
C VAL A 491 -8.45 -1.35 -4.64
N GLY A 492 -9.69 -1.74 -4.87
CA GLY A 492 -10.05 -2.64 -5.95
C GLY A 492 -10.02 -1.99 -7.33
N LEU A 493 -9.92 -2.83 -8.37
CA LEU A 493 -9.91 -2.43 -9.78
C LEU A 493 -8.61 -1.76 -10.27
N LEU A 494 -7.53 -1.86 -9.50
CA LEU A 494 -6.23 -1.30 -9.89
C LEU A 494 -5.76 -1.84 -11.26
N ASP A 495 -5.95 -3.13 -11.52
CA ASP A 495 -5.52 -3.76 -12.77
C ASP A 495 -6.16 -3.12 -14.01
N GLN A 496 -7.44 -2.69 -13.92
CA GLN A 496 -8.15 -1.99 -14.98
C GLN A 496 -7.66 -0.56 -15.20
N TRP A 497 -7.07 0.05 -14.18
CA TRP A 497 -6.40 1.33 -14.30
C TRP A 497 -5.00 1.17 -14.91
N LEU A 498 -4.24 0.17 -14.50
CA LEU A 498 -2.88 -0.07 -14.98
C LEU A 498 -2.84 -0.55 -16.44
N ASN A 499 -3.83 -1.34 -16.88
CA ASN A 499 -3.94 -1.74 -18.30
C ASN A 499 -4.48 -0.64 -19.21
N GLY A 500 -4.95 0.47 -18.63
CA GLY A 500 -5.42 1.65 -19.35
C GLY A 500 -6.93 1.71 -19.65
N ASP A 501 -7.71 0.69 -19.30
CA ASP A 501 -9.14 0.66 -19.61
C ASP A 501 -9.91 1.75 -18.87
N TYR A 502 -9.66 1.94 -17.56
CA TYR A 502 -10.32 2.98 -16.80
C TYR A 502 -9.69 4.37 -16.95
N ILE A 503 -8.47 4.48 -17.43
CA ILE A 503 -7.89 5.79 -17.80
C ILE A 503 -8.75 6.46 -18.88
N LYS A 504 -9.34 5.69 -19.79
CA LYS A 504 -10.28 6.20 -20.81
C LYS A 504 -11.46 6.95 -20.21
N THR A 505 -11.83 6.67 -18.96
CA THR A 505 -12.95 7.31 -18.25
C THR A 505 -12.57 8.60 -17.52
N THR A 506 -11.32 9.03 -17.59
CA THR A 506 -10.87 10.26 -16.91
C THR A 506 -10.98 11.49 -17.79
N PHE A 507 -10.91 11.34 -19.10
CA PHE A 507 -11.04 12.42 -20.07
C PHE A 507 -11.35 11.85 -21.45
N VAL A 508 -12.29 12.50 -22.16
CA VAL A 508 -12.55 12.26 -23.58
C VAL A 508 -12.54 13.59 -24.32
N ASN A 509 -11.71 13.71 -25.36
CA ASN A 509 -11.76 14.84 -26.26
C ASN A 509 -13.03 14.73 -27.10
N LYS A 510 -14.06 15.54 -26.83
CA LYS A 510 -15.37 15.48 -27.49
C LYS A 510 -15.29 15.75 -29.00
N GLU A 511 -14.34 16.58 -29.46
CA GLU A 511 -14.22 16.90 -30.91
C GLU A 511 -13.64 15.75 -31.73
N ARG A 512 -12.79 14.91 -31.11
CA ARG A 512 -12.13 13.79 -31.80
C ARG A 512 -12.60 12.43 -31.30
N ASN A 513 -13.43 12.42 -30.28
CA ASN A 513 -13.86 11.19 -29.57
C ASN A 513 -12.67 10.32 -29.15
N LEU A 514 -11.57 10.95 -28.68
CA LEU A 514 -10.36 10.26 -28.26
C LEU A 514 -10.26 10.32 -26.74
N PRO A 515 -10.20 9.17 -26.08
CA PRO A 515 -9.96 9.08 -24.64
C PRO A 515 -8.51 9.41 -24.32
N LYS A 516 -8.26 9.70 -23.05
CA LYS A 516 -6.92 9.91 -22.53
C LYS A 516 -6.08 8.63 -22.65
N PRO A 517 -4.82 8.73 -23.15
CA PRO A 517 -3.97 7.55 -23.30
C PRO A 517 -3.38 7.09 -21.97
N ALA A 518 -3.09 5.79 -21.88
CA ALA A 518 -2.40 5.17 -20.76
C ALA A 518 -0.88 5.25 -20.96
N SER A 519 -0.26 6.44 -20.76
CA SER A 519 1.19 6.54 -20.84
C SER A 519 1.88 5.76 -19.71
N PRO A 520 3.12 5.26 -19.92
CA PRO A 520 3.87 4.56 -18.87
C PRO A 520 4.02 5.37 -17.59
N SER A 521 4.30 6.65 -17.69
CA SER A 521 4.40 7.54 -16.52
C SER A 521 3.08 7.73 -15.79
N ARG A 522 1.96 7.76 -16.51
CA ARG A 522 0.61 7.83 -15.90
C ARG A 522 0.26 6.54 -15.18
N MET A 523 0.57 5.38 -15.77
CA MET A 523 0.45 4.09 -15.12
C MET A 523 1.24 4.08 -13.78
N MET A 524 2.50 4.54 -13.81
CA MET A 524 3.33 4.64 -12.62
C MET A 524 2.73 5.59 -11.58
N ARG A 525 2.21 6.75 -11.99
CA ARG A 525 1.55 7.71 -11.09
C ARG A 525 0.29 7.11 -10.45
N ILE A 526 -0.52 6.38 -11.20
CA ILE A 526 -1.71 5.67 -10.68
C ILE A 526 -1.30 4.66 -9.61
N TRP A 527 -0.29 3.86 -9.92
CA TRP A 527 0.24 2.88 -8.97
C TRP A 527 0.74 3.55 -7.68
N GLU A 528 1.61 4.55 -7.77
CA GLU A 528 2.16 5.25 -6.60
C GLU A 528 1.08 5.92 -5.76
N GLU A 529 0.06 6.48 -6.39
CA GLU A 529 -1.07 7.15 -5.74
C GLU A 529 -1.89 6.15 -4.91
N ILE A 530 -2.15 4.96 -5.45
CA ILE A 530 -2.91 3.90 -4.78
C ILE A 530 -2.03 3.21 -3.73
N ASP A 531 -0.76 2.93 -4.03
CA ASP A 531 0.19 2.32 -3.09
C ASP A 531 0.44 3.21 -1.87
N GLY A 532 0.38 4.53 -2.03
CA GLY A 532 0.53 5.50 -0.95
C GLY A 532 -0.71 5.72 -0.10
N PHE A 533 -1.89 5.26 -0.50
CA PHE A 533 -3.15 5.59 0.15
C PHE A 533 -3.19 5.22 1.63
N ASP A 534 -3.00 3.95 1.93
CA ASP A 534 -3.03 3.43 3.31
C ASP A 534 -1.77 3.84 4.09
N LYS A 535 -0.60 3.88 3.44
CA LYS A 535 0.69 4.18 4.09
C LYS A 535 0.71 5.54 4.76
N VAL A 536 0.21 6.58 4.07
CA VAL A 536 0.14 7.95 4.59
C VAL A 536 -0.76 8.01 5.83
N GLU A 537 -1.89 7.34 5.80
CA GLU A 537 -2.83 7.35 6.91
C GLU A 537 -2.30 6.55 8.10
N PHE A 538 -1.73 5.37 7.84
CA PHE A 538 -1.15 4.55 8.92
C PHE A 538 0.10 5.17 9.55
N GLU A 539 0.87 5.99 8.85
CA GLU A 539 1.96 6.76 9.48
C GLU A 539 1.42 7.73 10.53
N LYS A 540 0.33 8.45 10.24
CA LYS A 540 -0.35 9.30 11.23
C LYS A 540 -0.87 8.50 12.41
N ILE A 541 -1.52 7.36 12.15
CA ILE A 541 -2.05 6.48 13.20
C ILE A 541 -0.92 5.94 14.07
N ARG A 542 0.24 5.60 13.52
CA ARG A 542 1.40 5.15 14.29
C ARG A 542 1.91 6.23 15.23
N GLU A 543 2.01 7.47 14.78
CA GLU A 543 2.43 8.59 15.62
C GLU A 543 1.42 8.88 16.75
N GLU A 544 0.12 8.73 16.48
CA GLU A 544 -0.95 8.90 17.47
C GLU A 544 -1.01 7.79 18.52
N ARG A 545 -0.46 6.60 18.22
CA ARG A 545 -0.63 5.37 19.01
C ARG A 545 0.69 4.80 19.53
N LYS A 546 1.53 5.67 20.04
CA LYS A 546 2.80 5.29 20.65
C LYS A 546 2.60 4.67 22.04
N ILE A 547 3.35 3.62 22.30
CA ILE A 547 3.35 2.92 23.59
C ILE A 547 4.76 3.00 24.15
N PRO A 548 4.94 3.48 25.38
CA PRO A 548 6.24 3.49 26.03
C PRO A 548 6.69 2.07 26.39
N ARG A 549 7.98 1.82 26.27
CA ARG A 549 8.67 0.62 26.75
C ARG A 549 9.63 0.98 27.87
N LEU A 550 9.77 0.07 28.82
CA LEU A 550 10.79 0.15 29.84
C LEU A 550 12.00 -0.69 29.44
N LYS A 551 13.19 -0.12 29.56
CA LYS A 551 14.45 -0.85 29.43
C LYS A 551 15.09 -0.95 30.82
N LEU A 552 15.38 -2.18 31.20
CA LEU A 552 15.92 -2.49 32.53
C LEU A 552 17.36 -2.97 32.36
N ARG A 553 18.30 -2.39 33.10
CA ARG A 553 19.63 -2.99 33.30
C ARG A 553 19.60 -3.90 34.52
N VAL A 554 20.02 -5.14 34.33
CA VAL A 554 19.93 -6.19 35.36
C VAL A 554 21.29 -6.74 35.65
N THR A 555 21.53 -7.03 36.91
CA THR A 555 22.52 -8.03 37.33
C THR A 555 21.77 -9.32 37.72
N TYR A 556 22.15 -10.42 37.14
CA TYR A 556 21.70 -11.73 37.56
C TYR A 556 22.90 -12.66 37.62
N ASP A 557 22.81 -13.63 38.53
CA ASP A 557 23.88 -14.61 38.73
C ASP A 557 23.78 -15.67 37.65
N ASP A 558 24.67 -15.60 36.66
CA ASP A 558 24.79 -16.60 35.61
C ASP A 558 25.96 -17.55 35.91
N SER A 559 25.79 -18.38 36.91
CA SER A 559 26.80 -19.37 37.33
C SER A 559 27.10 -20.42 36.25
N GLU A 560 26.29 -20.53 35.21
CA GLU A 560 26.44 -21.50 34.13
C GLU A 560 26.92 -20.89 32.79
N GLY A 561 27.07 -19.57 32.68
CA GLY A 561 27.59 -18.89 31.48
C GLY A 561 26.72 -19.06 30.23
N LYS A 562 25.48 -19.50 30.34
CA LYS A 562 24.53 -19.65 29.25
C LYS A 562 23.86 -18.32 28.94
N LYS A 563 24.12 -17.76 27.77
CA LYS A 563 23.35 -16.62 27.25
C LYS A 563 21.86 -16.99 27.15
N ARG A 564 21.07 -16.44 28.06
CA ARG A 564 19.64 -16.76 28.18
C ARG A 564 18.84 -15.67 27.47
N ASP A 565 18.72 -15.75 26.16
CA ASP A 565 17.81 -14.88 25.39
C ASP A 565 16.40 -15.50 25.45
N LYS A 566 15.68 -15.39 26.55
CA LYS A 566 14.35 -16.00 26.77
C LYS A 566 13.34 -14.99 27.30
N ILE A 567 12.06 -15.33 27.14
CA ILE A 567 10.94 -14.60 27.77
C ILE A 567 10.64 -15.24 29.12
N TYR A 568 10.64 -14.42 30.16
CA TYR A 568 10.28 -14.78 31.52
C TYR A 568 9.06 -13.97 31.96
N LYS A 569 8.26 -14.57 32.88
CA LYS A 569 7.06 -13.97 33.45
C LYS A 569 7.19 -13.81 34.95
N HIS A 570 6.81 -12.66 35.45
CA HIS A 570 6.66 -12.38 36.87
C HIS A 570 5.22 -12.01 37.20
N LYS A 571 4.65 -12.66 38.19
CA LYS A 571 3.28 -12.37 38.62
C LYS A 571 3.29 -11.13 39.54
N LEU A 572 2.58 -10.07 39.11
CA LEU A 572 2.44 -8.88 39.94
C LEU A 572 1.65 -9.18 41.21
N GLU A 573 2.13 -8.66 42.34
CA GLU A 573 1.44 -8.80 43.62
C GLU A 573 0.52 -7.60 43.87
N LYS A 574 -0.75 -7.89 44.19
CA LYS A 574 -1.76 -6.86 44.43
C LYS A 574 -1.36 -5.88 45.51
N LYS A 575 -0.81 -6.37 46.63
CA LYS A 575 -0.40 -5.55 47.76
C LYS A 575 0.67 -4.52 47.39
N ASP A 576 1.65 -4.93 46.59
CA ASP A 576 2.75 -4.06 46.18
C ASP A 576 2.23 -2.98 45.25
N ILE A 577 1.37 -3.31 44.28
CA ILE A 577 0.72 -2.34 43.40
C ILE A 577 -0.13 -1.34 44.21
N GLU A 578 -0.89 -1.78 45.18
CA GLU A 578 -1.65 -0.88 46.08
C GLU A 578 -0.77 0.15 46.78
N VAL A 579 0.39 -0.26 47.29
CA VAL A 579 1.35 0.64 47.94
C VAL A 579 1.90 1.67 46.98
N VAL A 580 2.34 1.24 45.81
CA VAL A 580 2.91 2.12 44.76
C VAL A 580 1.89 3.13 44.31
N VAL A 581 0.67 2.68 43.97
CA VAL A 581 -0.41 3.56 43.46
C VAL A 581 -0.82 4.57 44.55
N ARG A 582 -0.92 4.14 45.80
CA ARG A 582 -1.21 5.00 46.93
C ARG A 582 -0.14 6.10 47.09
N GLY A 583 1.14 5.73 47.04
CA GLY A 583 2.24 6.68 47.07
C GLY A 583 2.17 7.72 45.98
N PHE A 584 1.88 7.27 44.76
CA PHE A 584 1.70 8.15 43.61
C PHE A 584 0.52 9.13 43.79
N LEU A 585 -0.64 8.66 44.22
CA LEU A 585 -1.83 9.50 44.42
C LEU A 585 -1.60 10.55 45.51
N LEU A 586 -0.94 10.15 46.62
CA LEU A 586 -0.56 11.08 47.68
C LEU A 586 0.42 12.16 47.20
N SER A 587 1.40 11.80 46.35
CA SER A 587 2.32 12.76 45.72
C SER A 587 1.63 13.78 44.82
N LYS A 588 0.43 13.46 44.32
CA LYS A 588 -0.43 14.36 43.53
C LYS A 588 -1.42 15.18 44.37
N GLY A 589 -1.30 15.10 45.71
CA GLY A 589 -2.15 15.86 46.65
C GLY A 589 -3.54 15.27 46.90
N ILE A 590 -3.78 14.04 46.44
CA ILE A 590 -5.06 13.34 46.68
C ILE A 590 -4.95 12.68 48.08
N VAL A 591 -5.62 13.24 49.05
CA VAL A 591 -5.53 12.78 50.47
C VAL A 591 -6.78 12.07 50.96
N ASN A 592 -7.89 12.15 50.23
CA ASN A 592 -9.15 11.52 50.62
C ASN A 592 -9.03 9.99 50.51
N LYS A 593 -9.21 9.26 51.60
CA LYS A 593 -9.02 7.83 51.70
C LYS A 593 -9.99 7.03 50.80
N GLU A 594 -11.23 7.46 50.68
CA GLU A 594 -12.24 6.78 49.84
C GLU A 594 -11.93 6.97 48.36
N GLU A 595 -11.54 8.17 47.98
CA GLU A 595 -11.10 8.49 46.62
C GLU A 595 -9.85 7.70 46.23
N ILE A 596 -8.85 7.67 47.12
CA ILE A 596 -7.62 6.87 46.92
C ILE A 596 -7.96 5.40 46.71
N ASN A 597 -8.78 4.81 47.56
CA ASN A 597 -9.16 3.41 47.45
C ASN A 597 -9.98 3.13 46.20
N GLY A 598 -10.87 4.04 45.80
CA GLY A 598 -11.61 3.94 44.54
C GLY A 598 -10.69 3.92 43.33
N LYS A 599 -9.70 4.84 43.28
CA LYS A 599 -8.70 4.91 42.21
C LYS A 599 -7.76 3.70 42.20
N ILE A 600 -7.32 3.21 43.36
CA ILE A 600 -6.53 1.97 43.47
C ILE A 600 -7.31 0.78 42.91
N ASN A 601 -8.56 0.62 43.31
CA ASN A 601 -9.39 -0.49 42.82
C ASN A 601 -9.54 -0.43 41.29
N LYS A 602 -9.73 0.76 40.71
CA LYS A 602 -9.74 0.93 39.27
C LYS A 602 -8.42 0.52 38.61
N VAL A 603 -7.26 0.93 39.16
CA VAL A 603 -5.94 0.51 38.62
C VAL A 603 -5.78 -1.01 38.69
N ILE A 604 -6.14 -1.61 39.82
CA ILE A 604 -6.08 -3.07 39.99
C ILE A 604 -7.03 -3.76 38.99
N GLN A 605 -8.22 -3.22 38.79
CA GLN A 605 -9.17 -3.75 37.81
C GLN A 605 -8.60 -3.68 36.39
N GLU A 606 -7.94 -2.58 36.02
CA GLU A 606 -7.28 -2.42 34.72
C GLU A 606 -6.10 -3.42 34.52
N LEU A 607 -5.40 -3.76 35.61
CA LEU A 607 -4.31 -4.74 35.60
C LEU A 607 -4.80 -6.17 35.77
N THR A 608 -6.10 -6.40 36.02
CA THR A 608 -6.68 -7.72 36.26
C THR A 608 -7.38 -8.25 35.03
N TYR A 609 -7.04 -9.48 34.65
CA TYR A 609 -7.69 -10.22 33.57
C TYR A 609 -8.12 -11.60 34.08
N ASN A 610 -9.37 -11.99 33.83
CA ASN A 610 -9.92 -13.27 34.28
C ASN A 610 -9.68 -13.57 35.76
N GLY A 611 -9.77 -12.52 36.62
CA GLY A 611 -9.60 -12.66 38.07
C GLY A 611 -8.16 -12.70 38.57
N SER A 612 -7.16 -12.61 37.70
CA SER A 612 -5.74 -12.56 38.04
C SER A 612 -5.06 -11.30 37.54
N LEU A 613 -4.09 -10.76 38.27
CA LEU A 613 -3.27 -9.66 37.81
C LEU A 613 -2.46 -10.10 36.57
N THR A 614 -2.24 -9.15 35.66
CA THR A 614 -1.43 -9.36 34.45
C THR A 614 0.01 -9.67 34.85
N ASP A 615 0.59 -10.69 34.23
CA ASP A 615 2.01 -11.00 34.41
C ASP A 615 2.86 -9.92 33.73
N LEU A 616 3.97 -9.56 34.38
CA LEU A 616 5.02 -8.77 33.80
C LEU A 616 5.89 -9.69 32.94
N GLU A 617 5.89 -9.49 31.64
CA GLU A 617 6.69 -10.28 30.70
C GLU A 617 7.97 -9.53 30.34
N LEU A 618 9.10 -10.18 30.47
CA LEU A 618 10.42 -9.65 30.22
C LEU A 618 11.13 -10.48 29.15
N LEU A 619 11.74 -9.80 28.20
CA LEU A 619 12.69 -10.37 27.27
C LEU A 619 14.10 -10.14 27.81
N VAL A 620 14.75 -11.20 28.26
CA VAL A 620 16.12 -11.16 28.76
C VAL A 620 17.11 -11.36 27.63
N LYS A 621 18.05 -10.41 27.45
CA LYS A 621 19.11 -10.45 26.44
C LYS A 621 20.47 -10.17 27.08
N GLY A 622 21.24 -11.19 27.32
CA GLY A 622 22.49 -11.00 28.01
C GLY A 622 22.27 -10.27 29.35
N ASN A 623 22.88 -9.09 29.53
CA ASN A 623 22.73 -8.29 30.73
C ASN A 623 21.63 -7.22 30.65
N THR A 624 20.80 -7.24 29.63
CA THR A 624 19.71 -6.28 29.45
C THR A 624 18.37 -7.00 29.41
N VAL A 625 17.36 -6.36 29.97
CA VAL A 625 15.99 -6.84 30.00
C VAL A 625 15.09 -5.77 29.42
N GLU A 626 14.26 -6.15 28.45
CA GLU A 626 13.22 -5.31 27.89
C GLU A 626 11.85 -5.82 28.31
N THR A 627 10.96 -4.93 28.74
CA THR A 627 9.58 -5.30 28.98
C THR A 627 8.87 -5.49 27.64
N ILE A 628 8.10 -6.56 27.50
CA ILE A 628 7.24 -6.81 26.33
C ILE A 628 5.77 -6.59 26.66
N THR A 629 5.44 -6.28 27.90
CA THR A 629 4.11 -5.88 28.32
C THR A 629 3.90 -4.41 27.93
N ALA A 630 2.85 -4.14 27.16
CA ALA A 630 2.47 -2.78 26.81
C ALA A 630 1.86 -2.06 28.01
N TYR A 631 2.35 -0.86 28.29
CA TYR A 631 1.85 -0.02 29.37
C TYR A 631 1.13 1.19 28.79
N ARG A 632 -0.15 1.35 29.17
CA ARG A 632 -0.95 2.51 28.81
C ARG A 632 -1.29 3.29 30.05
N ASP A 633 -1.35 4.60 29.93
CA ASP A 633 -1.81 5.45 31.01
C ASP A 633 -3.26 5.14 31.36
N ILE A 634 -3.54 5.03 32.66
CA ILE A 634 -4.90 4.86 33.17
C ILE A 634 -5.49 6.24 33.44
N SER A 635 -6.52 6.62 32.70
CA SER A 635 -7.27 7.84 32.96
C SER A 635 -8.32 7.60 34.05
N LEU A 636 -8.22 8.32 35.14
CA LEU A 636 -9.13 8.25 36.29
C LEU A 636 -9.68 9.64 36.63
N ASP A 637 -10.86 9.96 36.15
CA ASP A 637 -11.60 11.17 36.49
C ASP A 637 -10.72 12.44 36.61
N GLY A 638 -10.01 12.79 35.53
CA GLY A 638 -9.12 13.95 35.46
C GLY A 638 -7.69 13.71 35.97
N THR A 639 -7.37 12.52 36.48
CA THR A 639 -6.00 12.15 36.87
C THR A 639 -5.50 11.04 35.96
N SER A 640 -4.46 11.30 35.16
CA SER A 640 -3.77 10.26 34.40
C SER A 640 -2.70 9.59 35.27
N ILE A 641 -2.73 8.27 35.33
CA ILE A 641 -1.74 7.47 36.09
C ILE A 641 -0.85 6.75 35.08
N PRO A 642 0.42 7.14 34.92
CA PRO A 642 1.33 6.48 34.00
C PRO A 642 1.71 5.11 34.56
N LEU A 643 1.26 4.04 33.89
CA LEU A 643 1.58 2.66 34.27
C LEU A 643 3.07 2.36 34.22
N THR A 644 3.81 2.94 33.29
CA THR A 644 5.26 2.84 33.24
C THR A 644 5.91 3.30 34.54
N LYS A 645 5.42 4.38 35.12
CA LYS A 645 5.93 4.89 36.40
C LYS A 645 5.59 3.93 37.54
N ILE A 646 4.37 3.37 37.56
CA ILE A 646 3.98 2.40 38.60
C ILE A 646 4.88 1.17 38.51
N ILE A 647 5.11 0.62 37.34
CA ILE A 647 5.97 -0.55 37.14
C ILE A 647 7.42 -0.23 37.49
N LYS A 648 7.91 0.95 37.13
CA LYS A 648 9.26 1.41 37.50
C LYS A 648 9.44 1.49 39.02
N GLU A 649 8.45 1.99 39.75
CA GLU A 649 8.46 2.03 41.22
C GLU A 649 8.22 0.66 41.84
N TYR A 650 7.48 -0.25 41.17
CA TYR A 650 7.32 -1.63 41.59
C TYR A 650 8.63 -2.41 41.52
N LEU A 651 9.39 -2.25 40.43
CA LEU A 651 10.66 -2.92 40.17
C LEU A 651 11.84 -2.11 40.78
N LEU A 652 11.83 -1.85 42.06
CA LEU A 652 12.84 -1.02 42.72
C LEU A 652 14.27 -1.62 42.58
N PRO A 653 15.28 -0.77 42.26
CA PRO A 653 16.67 -1.21 42.21
C PRO A 653 17.13 -1.84 43.54
N GLY A 654 17.88 -2.94 43.46
CA GLY A 654 18.38 -3.66 44.61
C GLY A 654 17.39 -4.68 45.19
N ARG A 655 16.20 -4.83 44.66
CA ARG A 655 15.25 -5.88 45.00
C ARG A 655 15.37 -7.03 44.00
N THR A 656 15.41 -8.28 44.49
CA THR A 656 15.42 -9.48 43.66
C THR A 656 14.00 -9.96 43.42
N PHE A 657 13.68 -10.23 42.17
CA PHE A 657 12.39 -10.74 41.70
C PHE A 657 12.55 -12.12 41.05
N GLU A 658 11.69 -13.03 41.42
CA GLU A 658 11.59 -14.35 40.79
C GLU A 658 10.80 -14.28 39.51
N PHE A 659 11.41 -14.65 38.40
CA PHE A 659 10.76 -14.77 37.08
C PHE A 659 10.77 -16.24 36.67
N LYS A 660 9.71 -16.65 35.98
CA LYS A 660 9.54 -18.02 35.46
C LYS A 660 9.35 -18.03 33.99
N ASP A 661 10.04 -18.90 33.29
CA ASP A 661 9.72 -19.20 31.90
C ASP A 661 8.50 -20.15 31.81
N ASP A 662 8.07 -20.45 30.59
CA ASP A 662 6.89 -21.29 30.32
C ASP A 662 7.10 -22.76 30.78
N ARG A 663 8.34 -23.17 31.07
CA ARG A 663 8.67 -24.52 31.61
C ARG A 663 8.81 -24.52 33.14
N GLY A 664 8.66 -23.37 33.76
CA GLY A 664 8.86 -23.22 35.21
C GLY A 664 10.33 -23.05 35.61
N GLU A 665 11.26 -22.83 34.66
CA GLU A 665 12.63 -22.46 35.00
C GLU A 665 12.61 -21.08 35.67
N ILE A 666 13.26 -21.01 36.84
CA ILE A 666 13.28 -19.80 37.66
C ILE A 666 14.53 -18.99 37.34
N LEU A 667 14.35 -17.70 37.15
CA LEU A 667 15.43 -16.74 37.05
C LEU A 667 15.23 -15.63 38.08
N ASP A 668 16.16 -15.52 39.00
CA ASP A 668 16.19 -14.44 39.97
C ASP A 668 16.88 -13.21 39.37
N ILE A 669 16.12 -12.15 39.22
CA ILE A 669 16.58 -10.90 38.60
C ILE A 669 16.72 -9.83 39.68
N ASN A 670 17.90 -9.29 39.81
CA ASN A 670 18.16 -8.12 40.64
C ASN A 670 18.32 -6.89 39.75
N PHE A 671 17.41 -5.95 39.88
CA PHE A 671 17.42 -4.73 39.07
C PHE A 671 18.43 -3.71 39.63
N THR A 672 19.47 -3.39 38.87
CA THR A 672 20.47 -2.42 39.29
C THR A 672 20.11 -1.01 38.85
N ARG A 673 19.45 -0.86 37.68
CA ARG A 673 18.99 0.43 37.16
C ARG A 673 17.79 0.22 36.26
N ILE A 674 16.79 1.09 36.36
CA ILE A 674 15.64 1.12 35.49
C ILE A 674 15.80 2.35 34.59
N GLU A 675 15.89 2.12 33.29
CA GLU A 675 15.96 3.17 32.30
C GLU A 675 14.60 3.27 31.60
N ASP A 676 13.98 4.46 31.67
CA ASP A 676 12.76 4.76 30.93
C ASP A 676 13.17 5.28 29.54
N TYR A 677 12.58 4.76 28.49
CA TYR A 677 12.85 5.19 27.13
C TYR A 677 12.45 6.66 26.85
N ASN A 678 11.64 7.25 27.72
CA ASN A 678 11.18 8.62 27.63
C ASN A 678 12.05 9.62 28.40
N GLU A 679 13.15 9.21 29.04
CA GLU A 679 14.06 10.12 29.74
C GLU A 679 14.93 10.91 28.76
N GLU A 680 15.06 12.23 28.99
CA GLU A 680 15.91 13.14 28.19
C GLU A 680 17.37 12.61 28.14
N GLY A 681 17.92 12.52 26.96
CA GLY A 681 19.31 12.11 26.72
C GLY A 681 19.49 10.72 26.11
N PHE A 682 18.44 9.97 25.87
CA PHE A 682 18.50 8.72 25.10
C PHE A 682 18.19 8.95 23.61
N GLU A 683 19.20 8.96 22.74
CA GLU A 683 19.05 9.11 21.28
C GLU A 683 18.51 7.85 20.57
N ASP A 684 18.12 6.81 21.28
CA ASP A 684 17.69 5.55 20.65
C ASP A 684 16.24 5.64 20.15
N SER A 685 16.05 5.45 18.84
CA SER A 685 14.75 5.41 18.15
C SER A 685 13.79 4.33 18.64
N ARG A 686 14.20 3.50 19.62
CA ARG A 686 13.41 2.42 20.24
C ARG A 686 12.61 2.86 21.47
N LYS A 687 12.61 4.15 21.81
CA LYS A 687 11.95 4.69 23.01
C LYS A 687 10.44 4.49 23.03
N GLU A 688 9.81 4.56 21.87
CA GLU A 688 8.37 4.41 21.72
C GLU A 688 8.05 3.43 20.58
N VAL A 689 7.06 2.60 20.79
CA VAL A 689 6.59 1.62 19.82
C VAL A 689 5.15 1.93 19.48
N SER A 690 4.81 1.88 18.21
CA SER A 690 3.41 1.97 17.80
C SER A 690 2.65 0.68 18.15
N ALA A 691 1.44 0.82 18.67
CA ALA A 691 0.51 -0.31 18.85
C ALA A 691 -0.01 -0.89 17.53
N VAL A 692 0.39 -0.31 16.41
CA VAL A 692 0.02 -0.77 15.07
C VAL A 692 1.16 -1.57 14.48
N LYS A 693 0.84 -2.72 13.87
CA LYS A 693 1.82 -3.54 13.15
C LYS A 693 1.40 -3.72 11.70
N THR A 694 2.25 -3.28 10.78
CA THR A 694 2.07 -3.58 9.36
C THR A 694 2.39 -5.04 9.09
N ILE A 695 1.44 -5.79 8.55
CA ILE A 695 1.70 -7.12 8.01
C ILE A 695 2.23 -6.96 6.59
N TYR A 696 1.51 -6.29 5.72
CA TYR A 696 2.01 -5.82 4.44
C TYR A 696 1.15 -4.67 3.91
N SER A 697 1.73 -3.90 3.00
CA SER A 697 1.04 -2.87 2.22
C SER A 697 1.76 -2.71 0.90
N TYR A 698 1.12 -3.15 -0.19
CA TYR A 698 1.62 -3.10 -1.55
C TYR A 698 0.50 -2.87 -2.55
N SER A 699 0.68 -1.90 -3.42
CA SER A 699 -0.22 -1.68 -4.57
C SER A 699 -1.71 -1.63 -4.20
N GLY A 700 -2.03 -0.98 -3.07
CA GLY A 700 -3.40 -0.82 -2.58
C GLY A 700 -3.99 -2.04 -1.87
N GLU A 701 -3.27 -3.15 -1.74
CA GLU A 701 -3.64 -4.26 -0.87
C GLU A 701 -2.84 -4.20 0.42
N PHE A 702 -3.51 -4.26 1.57
CA PHE A 702 -2.86 -4.07 2.87
C PHE A 702 -3.47 -4.90 4.00
N MET A 703 -2.62 -5.23 4.97
CA MET A 703 -3.02 -5.85 6.24
C MET A 703 -2.28 -5.19 7.41
N TYR A 704 -3.04 -4.87 8.46
CA TYR A 704 -2.52 -4.25 9.68
C TYR A 704 -3.10 -4.92 10.93
N LEU A 705 -2.25 -5.19 11.92
CA LEU A 705 -2.72 -5.57 13.25
C LEU A 705 -2.92 -4.30 14.09
N LEU A 706 -4.06 -4.23 14.76
CA LEU A 706 -4.54 -3.07 15.50
C LEU A 706 -5.11 -3.49 16.86
N PRO A 707 -5.12 -2.62 17.87
CA PRO A 707 -5.96 -2.82 19.04
C PRO A 707 -7.43 -2.97 18.64
N ALA A 708 -8.11 -4.00 19.16
CA ALA A 708 -9.47 -4.32 18.74
C ALA A 708 -10.45 -3.16 18.96
N ASP A 709 -10.27 -2.40 20.04
CA ASP A 709 -11.11 -1.24 20.40
C ASP A 709 -10.96 -0.05 19.43
N GLN A 710 -9.92 -0.02 18.61
CA GLN A 710 -9.65 1.05 17.63
C GLN A 710 -9.99 0.66 16.20
N ALA A 711 -10.06 -0.62 15.91
CA ALA A 711 -10.05 -1.15 14.55
C ALA A 711 -11.20 -0.59 13.68
N ILE A 712 -12.44 -0.57 14.21
CA ILE A 712 -13.58 -0.08 13.44
C ILE A 712 -13.53 1.44 13.20
N LYS A 713 -12.96 2.20 14.14
CA LYS A 713 -12.76 3.65 13.99
C LYS A 713 -11.75 3.95 12.89
N ILE A 714 -10.65 3.18 12.88
CA ILE A 714 -9.61 3.27 11.85
C ILE A 714 -10.18 2.87 10.48
N ALA A 715 -10.97 1.81 10.40
CA ALA A 715 -11.65 1.43 9.16
C ALA A 715 -12.57 2.54 8.63
N ASN A 716 -13.34 3.21 9.50
CA ASN A 716 -14.17 4.35 9.09
C ASN A 716 -13.34 5.56 8.65
N ARG A 717 -12.24 5.85 9.33
CA ARG A 717 -11.31 6.93 8.95
C ARG A 717 -10.71 6.67 7.56
N LEU A 718 -10.31 5.44 7.25
CA LEU A 718 -9.86 5.05 5.91
C LEU A 718 -10.97 5.24 4.86
N ARG A 719 -12.23 4.87 5.19
CA ARG A 719 -13.38 5.09 4.30
C ARG A 719 -13.57 6.58 4.00
N GLU A 720 -13.52 7.42 5.01
CA GLU A 720 -13.65 8.88 4.85
C GLU A 720 -12.53 9.44 3.99
N GLN A 721 -11.28 9.08 4.26
CA GLN A 721 -10.13 9.48 3.45
C GLN A 721 -10.23 9.00 1.99
N PHE A 722 -10.70 7.78 1.78
CA PHE A 722 -10.94 7.25 0.45
C PHE A 722 -12.01 8.06 -0.30
N ASN A 723 -13.11 8.37 0.37
CA ASN A 723 -14.18 9.17 -0.20
C ASN A 723 -13.69 10.58 -0.57
N ASP A 724 -12.89 11.22 0.28
CA ASP A 724 -12.34 12.55 0.02
C ASP A 724 -11.31 12.56 -1.10
N ARG A 725 -10.51 11.50 -1.21
CA ARG A 725 -9.41 11.43 -2.19
C ARG A 725 -9.86 10.93 -3.55
N TYR A 726 -10.87 10.05 -3.61
CA TYR A 726 -11.27 9.38 -4.85
C TYR A 726 -12.74 9.60 -5.22
N TYR A 727 -13.38 10.67 -4.73
CA TYR A 727 -14.82 10.92 -4.97
C TYR A 727 -15.19 11.02 -6.46
N LYS A 728 -14.28 11.46 -7.33
CA LYS A 728 -14.53 11.59 -8.78
C LYS A 728 -14.51 10.25 -9.53
N VAL A 729 -13.94 9.22 -8.96
CA VAL A 729 -13.77 7.90 -9.59
C VAL A 729 -14.43 6.77 -8.82
N GLN A 730 -15.31 7.11 -7.88
CA GLN A 730 -16.11 6.11 -7.18
C GLN A 730 -16.84 5.19 -8.15
N GLY A 731 -16.89 3.90 -7.83
CA GLY A 731 -17.46 2.87 -8.71
C GLY A 731 -16.54 2.36 -9.82
N ARG A 732 -15.49 3.10 -10.17
CA ARG A 732 -14.38 2.66 -11.03
C ARG A 732 -13.11 2.42 -10.24
N LEU A 733 -13.08 2.88 -9.01
CA LEU A 733 -12.15 2.55 -7.94
C LEU A 733 -13.00 2.31 -6.70
N CYS A 734 -12.75 1.24 -5.95
CA CYS A 734 -13.52 0.89 -4.77
C CYS A 734 -12.59 0.57 -3.60
N LEU A 735 -13.04 0.87 -2.38
CA LEU A 735 -12.35 0.48 -1.16
C LEU A 735 -13.07 -0.71 -0.53
N ASN A 736 -12.35 -1.80 -0.35
CA ASN A 736 -12.81 -2.98 0.37
C ASN A 736 -12.11 -3.03 1.71
N LEU A 737 -12.85 -3.18 2.80
CA LEU A 737 -12.30 -3.25 4.15
C LEU A 737 -12.87 -4.44 4.91
N GLY A 738 -12.03 -5.10 5.68
CA GLY A 738 -12.39 -6.20 6.52
C GLY A 738 -11.74 -6.14 7.90
N LEU A 739 -12.44 -6.60 8.91
CA LEU A 739 -11.96 -6.66 10.29
C LEU A 739 -12.07 -8.08 10.82
N VAL A 740 -10.97 -8.68 11.20
CA VAL A 740 -10.94 -9.98 11.88
C VAL A 740 -10.52 -9.76 13.33
N TYR A 741 -11.44 -10.00 14.26
CA TYR A 741 -11.19 -9.84 15.70
C TYR A 741 -10.77 -11.15 16.34
N ALA A 742 -9.77 -11.11 17.21
CA ALA A 742 -9.28 -12.28 17.93
C ALA A 742 -8.78 -11.96 19.33
N ASP A 743 -8.82 -12.97 20.24
CA ASP A 743 -8.13 -12.93 21.52
C ASP A 743 -6.62 -13.04 21.31
N HIS A 744 -5.81 -12.45 22.19
CA HIS A 744 -4.34 -12.43 22.09
C HIS A 744 -3.70 -13.83 22.07
N LYS A 745 -4.38 -14.85 22.58
CA LYS A 745 -3.93 -16.25 22.55
C LYS A 745 -4.31 -16.99 21.27
N TYR A 746 -5.13 -16.38 20.44
CA TYR A 746 -5.55 -17.02 19.20
C TYR A 746 -4.36 -17.15 18.22
N PRO A 747 -4.17 -18.30 17.57
CA PRO A 747 -3.05 -18.49 16.66
C PRO A 747 -3.05 -17.48 15.52
N LEU A 748 -1.94 -16.75 15.34
CA LEU A 748 -1.84 -15.66 14.37
C LEU A 748 -2.15 -16.12 12.94
N TYR A 749 -1.68 -17.32 12.55
CA TYR A 749 -1.93 -17.84 11.19
C TYR A 749 -3.43 -17.98 10.88
N MET A 750 -4.27 -18.30 11.86
CA MET A 750 -5.72 -18.42 11.65
C MET A 750 -6.37 -17.06 11.40
N VAL A 751 -5.86 -16.03 12.08
CA VAL A 751 -6.32 -14.63 11.89
C VAL A 751 -5.92 -14.13 10.51
N LEU A 752 -4.67 -14.39 10.12
CA LEU A 752 -4.17 -14.03 8.80
C LEU A 752 -4.88 -14.79 7.67
N ASP A 753 -5.19 -16.08 7.89
CA ASP A 753 -5.95 -16.88 6.93
C ASP A 753 -7.40 -16.39 6.76
N ALA A 754 -8.07 -16.03 7.86
CA ALA A 754 -9.38 -15.40 7.81
C ALA A 754 -9.33 -14.09 7.00
N GLY A 755 -8.30 -13.26 7.20
CA GLY A 755 -8.10 -12.04 6.41
C GLY A 755 -7.90 -12.32 4.92
N LYS A 756 -7.11 -13.34 4.56
CA LYS A 756 -6.93 -13.74 3.14
C LYS A 756 -8.24 -14.21 2.51
N ARG A 757 -9.02 -15.01 3.24
CA ARG A 757 -10.33 -15.48 2.74
C ARG A 757 -11.28 -14.30 2.52
N MET A 758 -11.28 -13.33 3.43
CA MET A 758 -12.10 -12.12 3.31
C MET A 758 -11.72 -11.30 2.08
N LEU A 759 -10.42 -11.09 1.80
CA LEU A 759 -9.96 -10.44 0.57
C LEU A 759 -10.40 -11.18 -0.70
N LYS A 760 -10.38 -12.52 -0.67
CA LYS A 760 -10.89 -13.33 -1.80
C LYS A 760 -12.38 -13.15 -2.00
N GLU A 761 -13.16 -13.12 -0.92
CA GLU A 761 -14.61 -12.88 -0.97
C GLU A 761 -14.93 -11.48 -1.49
N PHE A 762 -14.11 -10.47 -1.19
CA PHE A 762 -14.27 -9.11 -1.75
C PHE A 762 -14.15 -9.11 -3.27
N LYS A 763 -13.19 -9.84 -3.83
CA LYS A 763 -13.04 -9.98 -5.29
C LYS A 763 -14.28 -10.60 -5.92
N VAL A 764 -14.89 -11.59 -5.27
CA VAL A 764 -16.17 -12.19 -5.70
C VAL A 764 -17.32 -11.19 -5.59
N ALA A 765 -17.42 -10.48 -4.46
CA ALA A 765 -18.50 -9.53 -4.19
C ALA A 765 -18.44 -8.29 -5.09
N ASN A 766 -17.24 -7.86 -5.45
CA ASN A 766 -17.04 -6.80 -6.45
C ASN A 766 -17.26 -7.33 -7.87
N GLY A 767 -17.47 -8.59 -7.94
CA GLY A 767 -17.80 -9.22 -9.16
C GLY A 767 -16.64 -9.41 -10.13
N LEU A 768 -15.39 -9.40 -9.73
CA LEU A 768 -14.17 -9.49 -10.56
C LEU A 768 -13.97 -10.84 -11.30
N GLU A 769 -14.87 -11.79 -11.16
CA GLU A 769 -14.80 -13.10 -11.83
C GLU A 769 -15.60 -13.23 -13.14
N LYS A 770 -16.40 -12.23 -13.54
CA LYS A 770 -17.17 -12.26 -14.79
C LYS A 770 -16.70 -11.16 -15.74
N GLY A 771 -16.50 -11.46 -16.99
CA GLY A 771 -15.96 -10.55 -17.98
C GLY A 771 -16.95 -10.09 -19.04
N TYR A 772 -16.79 -8.85 -19.48
CA TYR A 772 -17.35 -8.32 -20.71
C TYR A 772 -16.20 -8.01 -21.66
N ASP A 773 -16.43 -8.20 -22.95
CA ASP A 773 -15.44 -7.88 -23.97
C ASP A 773 -15.53 -6.40 -24.33
N ILE A 774 -14.45 -5.64 -24.11
CA ILE A 774 -14.30 -4.29 -24.62
C ILE A 774 -13.29 -4.35 -25.75
N GLU A 775 -13.74 -4.19 -26.99
CA GLU A 775 -12.88 -4.18 -28.18
C GLU A 775 -11.97 -5.42 -28.34
N GLY A 776 -12.47 -6.63 -28.02
CA GLY A 776 -11.69 -7.86 -28.12
C GLY A 776 -10.68 -8.07 -27.00
N THR A 777 -10.77 -7.30 -25.92
CA THR A 777 -10.05 -7.54 -24.69
C THR A 777 -11.00 -8.04 -23.61
N ASP A 778 -10.67 -9.16 -22.97
CA ASP A 778 -11.42 -9.72 -21.83
C ASP A 778 -11.41 -8.74 -20.64
N VAL A 779 -12.17 -7.66 -20.71
CA VAL A 779 -12.40 -6.79 -19.57
C VAL A 779 -13.50 -7.43 -18.74
N LYS A 780 -13.12 -8.00 -17.63
CA LYS A 780 -14.04 -8.51 -16.63
C LYS A 780 -14.65 -7.35 -15.87
N ALA A 781 -15.59 -6.67 -16.50
CA ALA A 781 -16.36 -5.60 -15.91
C ALA A 781 -17.78 -6.09 -15.60
N TYR A 782 -18.31 -5.74 -14.46
CA TYR A 782 -19.66 -6.14 -14.05
C TYR A 782 -20.66 -5.15 -14.59
N GLY A 783 -21.51 -5.64 -15.46
CA GLY A 783 -22.73 -4.94 -15.77
C GLY A 783 -23.68 -5.05 -14.60
N ILE A 784 -23.81 -4.00 -13.85
CA ILE A 784 -24.88 -3.86 -12.88
C ILE A 784 -25.96 -3.07 -13.59
N VAL A 785 -27.13 -3.67 -13.71
CA VAL A 785 -28.31 -2.95 -14.19
C VAL A 785 -28.66 -1.94 -13.12
N SER A 786 -28.55 -0.67 -13.45
CA SER A 786 -28.83 0.40 -12.51
C SER A 786 -29.94 1.27 -13.05
N GLN A 787 -30.93 1.53 -12.21
CA GLN A 787 -31.84 2.64 -12.39
C GLN A 787 -31.23 3.89 -11.76
N TRP A 788 -31.25 5.00 -12.50
CA TRP A 788 -30.71 6.27 -12.07
C TRP A 788 -31.80 7.17 -11.55
N ALA A 789 -31.63 7.73 -10.38
CA ALA A 789 -32.35 8.89 -9.92
C ALA A 789 -31.37 10.05 -9.83
N ILE A 790 -31.60 11.10 -10.61
CA ILE A 790 -30.87 12.37 -10.48
C ILE A 790 -31.71 13.26 -9.58
N ASP A 791 -31.20 13.61 -8.41
CA ASP A 791 -31.85 14.56 -7.51
C ASP A 791 -31.36 15.98 -7.83
N ASP A 792 -32.28 16.87 -8.16
CA ASP A 792 -32.02 18.26 -8.55
C ASP A 792 -31.32 19.04 -7.43
N GLY A 793 -30.05 19.33 -7.62
CA GLY A 793 -29.27 20.20 -6.74
C GLY A 793 -27.98 19.59 -6.19
N ASN A 794 -27.94 18.31 -5.94
CA ASN A 794 -26.72 17.53 -5.67
C ASN A 794 -26.77 16.35 -6.63
N ARG A 795 -25.89 16.27 -7.60
CA ARG A 795 -25.83 15.14 -8.54
C ARG A 795 -25.62 13.83 -7.80
N LYS A 796 -26.72 13.32 -7.25
CA LYS A 796 -26.80 12.11 -6.49
C LYS A 796 -27.23 11.00 -7.42
N LEU A 797 -26.35 10.03 -7.64
CA LEU A 797 -26.64 8.87 -8.46
C LEU A 797 -27.03 7.72 -7.53
N GLU A 798 -28.24 7.24 -7.65
CA GLU A 798 -28.66 6.00 -7.01
C GLU A 798 -28.51 4.85 -7.99
N ILE A 799 -27.64 3.90 -7.66
CA ILE A 799 -27.39 2.72 -8.46
C ILE A 799 -28.07 1.55 -7.78
N ARG A 800 -29.03 0.94 -8.46
CA ARG A 800 -29.64 -0.30 -8.03
C ARG A 800 -28.83 -1.46 -8.61
N GLU A 801 -28.31 -2.29 -7.74
CA GLU A 801 -27.51 -3.46 -8.11
C GLU A 801 -28.42 -4.69 -8.22
N GLU A 802 -28.31 -5.40 -9.33
CA GLU A 802 -28.92 -6.72 -9.47
C GLU A 802 -27.82 -7.77 -9.32
N ILE A 803 -27.96 -8.66 -8.34
CA ILE A 803 -27.01 -9.75 -8.09
C ILE A 803 -27.50 -10.99 -8.83
N PHE A 804 -26.67 -11.47 -9.73
CA PHE A 804 -26.93 -12.71 -10.45
C PHE A 804 -26.33 -13.90 -9.68
N ASP A 805 -27.16 -14.85 -9.26
CA ASP A 805 -26.70 -16.10 -8.66
C ASP A 805 -26.23 -17.08 -9.74
N ARG A 806 -24.98 -17.55 -9.61
CA ARG A 806 -24.33 -18.44 -10.58
C ARG A 806 -24.90 -19.84 -10.60
N GLU A 807 -25.31 -20.37 -9.45
CA GLU A 807 -25.76 -21.78 -9.36
C GLU A 807 -27.17 -22.01 -9.89
N GLU A 808 -28.02 -20.98 -9.82
CA GLU A 808 -29.42 -21.11 -10.17
C GLU A 808 -29.85 -20.40 -11.47
N GLN A 809 -28.92 -19.64 -12.13
CA GLN A 809 -29.27 -18.79 -13.28
C GLN A 809 -30.42 -17.81 -12.98
N ARG A 810 -30.66 -17.50 -11.71
CA ARG A 810 -31.69 -16.61 -11.23
C ARG A 810 -31.09 -15.30 -10.69
N LEU A 811 -31.77 -14.20 -11.04
CA LEU A 811 -31.63 -12.91 -10.35
C LEU A 811 -32.25 -13.05 -8.96
N THR A 812 -31.42 -13.23 -7.94
CA THR A 812 -31.90 -13.07 -6.56
C THR A 812 -31.98 -11.57 -6.30
N ALA A 813 -33.19 -11.05 -6.31
CA ALA A 813 -33.51 -9.65 -6.09
C ALA A 813 -33.20 -9.25 -4.63
N MET A 814 -31.94 -9.04 -4.29
CA MET A 814 -31.59 -8.12 -3.24
C MET A 814 -31.21 -6.79 -3.90
N ASP A 815 -32.19 -5.94 -4.08
CA ASP A 815 -32.00 -4.58 -4.54
C ASP A 815 -31.08 -3.84 -3.56
N LYS A 816 -29.76 -3.96 -3.73
CA LYS A 816 -28.81 -3.12 -3.01
C LYS A 816 -28.74 -1.79 -3.74
N ILE A 817 -29.17 -0.73 -3.09
CA ILE A 817 -29.04 0.62 -3.62
C ILE A 817 -27.76 1.23 -3.08
N THR A 818 -26.86 1.61 -3.98
CA THR A 818 -25.68 2.39 -3.64
C THR A 818 -25.83 3.81 -4.13
N THR A 819 -25.69 4.78 -3.23
CA THR A 819 -25.74 6.19 -3.56
C THR A 819 -24.32 6.71 -3.78
N LEU A 820 -24.05 7.26 -4.95
CA LEU A 820 -22.82 7.99 -5.25
C LEU A 820 -23.09 9.48 -5.19
N GLN A 821 -22.35 10.22 -4.37
CA GLN A 821 -22.27 11.67 -4.47
C GLN A 821 -21.13 12.04 -5.38
N ILE A 822 -21.43 12.48 -6.59
CA ILE A 822 -20.45 12.88 -7.56
C ILE A 822 -20.50 14.38 -7.71
N ALA A 823 -19.40 15.05 -7.37
CA ALA A 823 -19.15 16.48 -7.49
C ALA A 823 -20.06 17.40 -6.67
N ASN A 824 -19.59 17.92 -5.59
CA ASN A 824 -20.16 19.10 -4.95
C ASN A 824 -20.10 20.30 -5.91
N GLY A 825 -21.19 21.06 -6.01
CA GLY A 825 -21.51 22.12 -6.94
C GLY A 825 -20.45 23.15 -7.38
N LYS A 826 -19.25 23.20 -6.82
CA LYS A 826 -18.15 24.04 -7.29
C LYS A 826 -17.42 23.47 -8.50
N GLU A 827 -17.52 22.17 -8.77
CA GLU A 827 -16.87 21.48 -9.86
C GLU A 827 -17.85 20.98 -10.95
N SER A 828 -19.09 21.42 -10.92
CA SER A 828 -20.11 21.09 -11.92
C SER A 828 -19.73 21.46 -13.37
N LEU A 829 -18.65 22.21 -13.53
CA LEU A 829 -18.06 22.62 -14.80
C LEU A 829 -16.80 21.83 -15.18
N ASP A 830 -16.44 20.79 -14.41
CA ASP A 830 -15.31 19.94 -14.77
C ASP A 830 -15.67 19.08 -15.98
N GLN A 831 -15.25 19.54 -17.15
CA GLN A 831 -15.49 18.82 -18.41
C GLN A 831 -14.67 17.54 -18.53
N PHE A 832 -13.73 17.30 -17.60
CA PHE A 832 -12.77 16.22 -17.67
C PHE A 832 -13.15 15.02 -16.81
N TYR A 833 -14.03 15.20 -15.82
CA TYR A 833 -14.47 14.18 -14.87
C TYR A 833 -15.92 14.42 -14.46
N PRO A 834 -16.69 13.38 -14.11
CA PRO A 834 -16.47 11.95 -14.26
C PRO A 834 -17.10 11.41 -15.56
N TYR A 835 -16.41 10.44 -16.17
CA TYR A 835 -16.96 9.59 -17.22
C TYR A 835 -17.23 8.20 -16.69
N PHE A 836 -18.18 7.50 -17.30
CA PHE A 836 -18.54 6.12 -16.98
C PHE A 836 -18.49 5.24 -18.21
N LEU A 837 -18.40 3.93 -17.98
CA LEU A 837 -18.55 2.92 -19.01
C LEU A 837 -20.02 2.50 -19.04
N LYS A 838 -20.72 2.83 -20.13
CA LYS A 838 -22.13 2.48 -20.37
C LYS A 838 -22.18 1.24 -21.27
N VAL A 839 -23.00 0.27 -20.89
CA VAL A 839 -23.26 -0.92 -21.71
C VAL A 839 -24.42 -0.60 -22.65
N GLY A 840 -24.18 -0.65 -23.97
CA GLY A 840 -25.19 -0.38 -24.97
C GLY A 840 -26.14 -1.57 -25.19
N ASP A 841 -27.37 -1.28 -25.64
CA ASP A 841 -28.44 -2.26 -25.85
C ASP A 841 -28.15 -3.26 -26.99
N GLU A 842 -27.35 -2.88 -27.98
CA GLU A 842 -26.97 -3.73 -29.10
C GLU A 842 -25.54 -4.23 -28.95
N SER A 843 -25.37 -5.54 -28.78
CA SER A 843 -24.10 -6.28 -28.90
C SER A 843 -23.05 -6.08 -27.79
N ASN A 844 -23.41 -5.80 -26.55
CA ASN A 844 -22.45 -5.64 -25.43
C ASN A 844 -21.36 -4.55 -25.69
N LYS A 845 -21.60 -3.61 -26.58
CA LYS A 845 -20.67 -2.55 -26.87
C LYS A 845 -20.60 -1.59 -25.68
N ILE A 846 -19.39 -1.36 -25.16
CA ILE A 846 -19.16 -0.44 -24.05
C ILE A 846 -18.78 0.94 -24.62
N GLU A 847 -19.48 1.96 -24.16
CA GLU A 847 -19.26 3.36 -24.53
C GLU A 847 -18.78 4.16 -23.33
N VAL A 848 -17.88 5.10 -23.55
CA VAL A 848 -17.43 6.04 -22.52
C VAL A 848 -18.35 7.26 -22.56
N VAL A 849 -19.15 7.46 -21.52
CA VAL A 849 -20.14 8.54 -21.44
C VAL A 849 -19.86 9.48 -20.26
N HIS A 850 -20.09 10.76 -20.45
CA HIS A 850 -20.00 11.73 -19.37
C HIS A 850 -21.23 11.62 -18.45
N ILE A 851 -21.06 11.86 -17.13
CA ILE A 851 -22.14 11.80 -16.16
C ILE A 851 -23.38 12.62 -16.55
N ASN A 852 -23.20 13.74 -17.25
CA ASN A 852 -24.30 14.57 -17.70
C ASN A 852 -25.12 13.94 -18.83
N ASP A 853 -24.59 12.94 -19.51
CA ASP A 853 -25.20 12.26 -20.64
C ASP A 853 -25.81 10.90 -20.21
N ILE A 854 -25.82 10.59 -18.90
CA ILE A 854 -26.43 9.39 -18.32
C ILE A 854 -27.90 9.66 -18.00
N SER A 855 -28.75 8.69 -18.29
CA SER A 855 -30.20 8.74 -18.08
C SER A 855 -30.66 7.59 -17.18
N ASN A 856 -31.87 7.75 -16.61
CA ASN A 856 -32.51 6.68 -15.85
C ASN A 856 -32.70 5.43 -16.70
N GLY A 857 -32.31 4.27 -16.19
CA GLY A 857 -32.38 3.00 -16.88
C GLY A 857 -31.11 2.64 -17.66
N ASP A 858 -30.10 3.49 -17.70
CA ASP A 858 -28.84 3.17 -18.34
C ASP A 858 -28.07 2.10 -17.55
N ASN A 859 -27.48 1.17 -18.26
CA ASN A 859 -26.58 0.18 -17.68
C ASN A 859 -25.17 0.75 -17.65
N ILE A 860 -24.53 0.77 -16.49
CA ILE A 860 -23.12 1.20 -16.37
C ILE A 860 -22.28 0.15 -15.68
N VAL A 861 -20.98 0.21 -15.95
CA VAL A 861 -19.99 -0.56 -15.23
C VAL A 861 -19.69 0.12 -13.91
N PHE A 862 -19.91 -0.61 -12.82
CA PHE A 862 -19.77 -0.08 -11.48
C PHE A 862 -19.32 -1.17 -10.51
N ALA A 863 -18.33 -0.88 -9.68
CA ALA A 863 -17.92 -1.75 -8.60
C ALA A 863 -18.04 -1.02 -7.25
N PRO A 864 -18.92 -1.50 -6.39
CA PRO A 864 -19.10 -0.92 -5.06
C PRO A 864 -17.97 -1.34 -4.12
N GLY A 865 -17.58 -0.45 -3.22
CA GLY A 865 -16.76 -0.82 -2.07
C GLY A 865 -17.54 -1.66 -1.08
N VAL A 866 -16.87 -2.61 -0.43
CA VAL A 866 -17.49 -3.53 0.53
C VAL A 866 -16.79 -3.49 1.88
N PHE A 867 -17.56 -3.85 2.92
CA PHE A 867 -17.08 -3.98 4.29
C PHE A 867 -17.56 -5.31 4.88
N ASP A 868 -16.67 -6.01 5.57
CA ASP A 868 -17.04 -7.21 6.32
C ASP A 868 -16.28 -7.29 7.64
N PHE A 869 -16.74 -8.14 8.55
CA PHE A 869 -16.03 -8.43 9.78
C PHE A 869 -16.24 -9.87 10.22
N GLU A 870 -15.24 -10.44 10.89
CA GLU A 870 -15.31 -11.78 11.44
C GLU A 870 -14.79 -11.76 12.89
N TRP A 871 -15.39 -12.58 13.73
CA TRP A 871 -14.98 -12.76 15.11
C TRP A 871 -14.47 -14.18 15.31
N LEU A 872 -13.19 -14.31 15.67
CA LEU A 872 -12.57 -15.58 15.98
C LEU A 872 -12.51 -15.75 17.52
N ASP A 873 -13.48 -16.46 18.07
CA ASP A 873 -13.53 -16.79 19.51
C ASP A 873 -13.51 -18.30 19.70
N SER A 874 -12.53 -18.77 20.47
CA SER A 874 -12.36 -20.22 20.77
C SER A 874 -13.34 -20.73 21.81
N SER A 875 -13.97 -19.84 22.60
CA SER A 875 -14.75 -20.23 23.78
C SER A 875 -16.26 -20.22 23.60
N LYS A 876 -16.82 -19.35 22.74
CA LYS A 876 -18.27 -19.11 22.68
C LYS A 876 -18.91 -19.27 21.32
N ARG A 877 -18.14 -19.30 20.24
CA ARG A 877 -18.65 -19.37 18.88
C ARG A 877 -17.85 -20.37 18.07
N ARG A 878 -18.10 -21.62 18.33
CA ARG A 878 -17.82 -22.60 17.30
C ARG A 878 -18.67 -22.18 16.12
N VAL A 879 -18.04 -21.80 15.01
CA VAL A 879 -18.66 -21.87 13.71
C VAL A 879 -19.16 -23.31 13.64
N ASN A 880 -20.43 -23.52 13.90
CA ASN A 880 -21.05 -24.79 13.69
C ASN A 880 -21.08 -24.99 12.18
N LEU A 881 -19.96 -25.44 11.64
CA LEU A 881 -19.92 -26.08 10.32
C LEU A 881 -20.74 -27.36 10.44
N THR A 882 -22.04 -27.20 10.55
CA THR A 882 -22.94 -28.32 10.41
C THR A 882 -22.97 -28.66 8.95
N LEU A 883 -22.20 -29.69 8.62
CA LEU A 883 -22.27 -30.31 7.30
C LEU A 883 -23.46 -31.26 7.27
N LYS A 884 -24.34 -31.11 6.30
CA LYS A 884 -25.42 -32.08 6.02
C LYS A 884 -25.02 -32.94 4.82
N LYS A 885 -25.13 -34.22 4.96
CA LYS A 885 -24.88 -35.16 3.86
C LYS A 885 -26.09 -35.12 2.92
N LYS A 886 -25.85 -34.84 1.64
CA LYS A 886 -26.89 -34.95 0.59
C LYS A 886 -27.26 -36.42 0.35
N ASP A 887 -28.41 -36.65 -0.26
CA ASP A 887 -28.88 -37.99 -0.64
C ASP A 887 -27.92 -38.69 -1.63
N ASN A 888 -27.13 -37.92 -2.38
CA ASN A 888 -26.07 -38.41 -3.27
C ASN A 888 -24.73 -38.71 -2.57
N GLY A 889 -24.68 -38.60 -1.25
CA GLY A 889 -23.48 -38.87 -0.46
C GLY A 889 -22.49 -37.71 -0.31
N GLU A 890 -22.66 -36.59 -1.00
CA GLU A 890 -21.85 -35.41 -0.87
C GLU A 890 -22.18 -34.62 0.40
N TRP A 891 -21.14 -34.01 1.01
CA TRP A 891 -21.33 -33.12 2.13
C TRP A 891 -21.63 -31.68 1.67
N ARG A 892 -22.77 -31.15 2.07
CA ARG A 892 -23.12 -29.75 1.90
C ARG A 892 -22.87 -29.00 3.20
N LYS A 893 -22.38 -27.76 3.07
CA LYS A 893 -22.50 -26.78 4.15
C LYS A 893 -23.98 -26.66 4.48
N ARG A 894 -24.37 -26.92 5.74
CA ARG A 894 -25.76 -26.76 6.12
C ARG A 894 -26.13 -25.29 5.96
N ASP A 895 -27.19 -24.99 5.22
CA ASP A 895 -27.68 -23.62 4.95
C ASP A 895 -28.25 -22.93 6.20
N ASN A 896 -27.77 -23.28 7.37
CA ASN A 896 -28.28 -22.90 8.66
C ASN A 896 -27.66 -21.63 9.23
N ILE A 897 -26.94 -20.87 8.45
CA ILE A 897 -26.63 -19.48 8.79
C ILE A 897 -27.67 -18.59 8.10
N PHE A 898 -28.85 -18.99 8.24
CA PHE A 898 -30.03 -18.25 8.00
C PHE A 898 -30.14 -17.15 9.06
N PRO A 899 -30.27 -15.94 8.73
CA PRO A 899 -30.32 -15.15 7.50
C PRO A 899 -29.03 -14.38 7.15
N LEU A 900 -27.90 -14.74 7.72
CA LEU A 900 -26.63 -14.00 7.64
C LEU A 900 -25.99 -13.97 6.25
N ILE A 901 -26.32 -14.94 5.41
CA ILE A 901 -25.65 -15.11 4.08
C ILE A 901 -26.04 -14.02 3.08
N TYR A 902 -27.21 -13.41 3.24
CA TYR A 902 -27.75 -12.49 2.25
C TYR A 902 -27.32 -11.02 2.41
N THR A 903 -26.73 -10.65 3.53
CA THR A 903 -26.37 -9.26 3.83
C THR A 903 -24.87 -8.97 3.70
N ARG A 904 -24.02 -9.98 3.77
CA ARG A 904 -22.55 -9.86 3.75
C ARG A 904 -21.94 -10.19 2.40
N PRO A 905 -20.85 -9.54 2.02
CA PRO A 905 -20.29 -8.36 2.66
C PRO A 905 -21.18 -7.12 2.49
N TYR A 906 -21.16 -6.21 3.48
CA TYR A 906 -21.92 -4.96 3.44
C TYR A 906 -21.33 -3.99 2.41
N ARG A 907 -22.14 -3.06 1.92
CA ARG A 907 -21.61 -1.88 1.24
C ARG A 907 -20.81 -1.03 2.22
N ILE A 908 -19.68 -0.48 1.81
CA ILE A 908 -18.75 0.23 2.70
C ILE A 908 -19.41 1.45 3.37
N GLN A 909 -20.42 2.05 2.76
CA GLN A 909 -21.20 3.14 3.32
C GLN A 909 -21.95 2.72 4.59
N LYS A 910 -22.29 1.43 4.72
CA LYS A 910 -22.96 0.88 5.92
C LYS A 910 -22.09 0.96 7.18
N LEU A 911 -20.78 1.13 7.04
CA LEU A 911 -19.89 1.29 8.18
C LEU A 911 -20.27 2.48 9.08
N GLU A 912 -20.74 3.57 8.50
CA GLU A 912 -21.25 4.73 9.24
C GLU A 912 -22.52 4.39 10.01
N ASP A 913 -23.47 3.70 9.37
CA ASP A 913 -24.68 3.21 10.02
C ASP A 913 -24.39 2.29 11.20
N ILE A 914 -23.40 1.41 11.03
CA ILE A 914 -22.95 0.48 12.07
C ILE A 914 -22.37 1.25 13.27
N LEU A 915 -21.55 2.24 13.04
CA LEU A 915 -20.99 3.08 14.09
C LEU A 915 -22.05 3.88 14.83
N GLU A 916 -23.02 4.46 14.11
CA GLU A 916 -24.14 5.18 14.71
C GLU A 916 -24.98 4.24 15.58
N LEU A 917 -25.32 3.07 15.08
CA LEU A 917 -26.05 2.07 15.84
C LEU A 917 -25.28 1.62 17.09
N GLY A 918 -23.98 1.40 16.98
CA GLY A 918 -23.11 1.05 18.11
C GLY A 918 -23.12 2.13 19.20
N ARG A 919 -23.07 3.41 18.83
CA ARG A 919 -23.21 4.54 19.77
C ARG A 919 -24.55 4.50 20.48
N ILE A 920 -25.63 4.25 19.76
CA ILE A 920 -26.99 4.17 20.32
C ILE A 920 -27.11 2.98 21.25
N VAL A 921 -26.64 1.78 20.87
CA VAL A 921 -26.66 0.57 21.69
C VAL A 921 -25.95 0.79 23.03
N LYS A 922 -24.83 1.55 23.04
CA LYS A 922 -24.13 1.89 24.28
C LYS A 922 -24.98 2.71 25.24
N THR A 923 -25.86 3.57 24.75
CA THR A 923 -26.77 4.38 25.60
C THR A 923 -27.89 3.56 26.19
N LEU A 924 -28.16 2.38 25.62
CA LEU A 924 -29.19 1.48 26.16
C LEU A 924 -28.66 0.80 27.42
N LYS A 925 -29.49 0.78 28.46
CA LYS A 925 -29.16 0.08 29.72
C LYS A 925 -29.44 -1.42 29.67
N ILE A 926 -29.37 -2.02 28.49
CA ILE A 926 -29.58 -3.46 28.27
C ILE A 926 -28.28 -4.19 28.57
N THR A 927 -28.37 -5.29 29.31
CA THR A 927 -27.19 -6.12 29.59
C THR A 927 -26.74 -6.89 28.36
N THR A 928 -25.44 -7.26 28.29
CA THR A 928 -24.88 -8.06 27.22
C THR A 928 -25.62 -9.39 27.07
N THR A 929 -25.87 -10.06 28.20
CA THR A 929 -26.63 -11.34 28.23
C THR A 929 -28.05 -11.20 27.69
N ALA A 930 -28.72 -10.09 27.97
CA ALA A 930 -30.07 -9.86 27.45
C ALA A 930 -30.06 -9.64 25.93
N LEU A 931 -29.05 -8.96 25.39
CA LEU A 931 -28.87 -8.80 23.93
C LEU A 931 -28.50 -10.12 23.24
N GLU A 932 -27.66 -10.96 23.85
CA GLU A 932 -27.37 -12.31 23.33
C GLU A 932 -28.64 -13.17 23.28
N LYS A 933 -29.42 -13.17 24.36
CA LYS A 933 -30.68 -13.89 24.42
C LYS A 933 -31.71 -13.37 23.40
N PHE A 934 -31.78 -12.07 23.20
CA PHE A 934 -32.61 -11.46 22.15
C PHE A 934 -32.22 -12.00 20.77
N ARG A 935 -30.92 -12.01 20.45
CA ARG A 935 -30.40 -12.50 19.17
C ARG A 935 -30.76 -13.97 18.95
N GLU A 936 -30.52 -14.82 19.95
CA GLU A 936 -30.86 -16.25 19.90
C GLU A 936 -32.34 -16.49 19.68
N ASN A 937 -33.20 -15.80 20.42
CA ASN A 937 -34.64 -15.94 20.31
C ASN A 937 -35.14 -15.46 18.94
N LEU A 938 -34.69 -14.28 18.48
CA LEU A 938 -35.06 -13.75 17.17
C LEU A 938 -34.61 -14.70 16.02
N SER A 939 -33.40 -15.18 16.08
CA SER A 939 -32.87 -16.16 15.11
C SER A 939 -33.71 -17.45 15.12
N GLY A 940 -34.06 -17.97 16.28
CA GLY A 940 -34.87 -19.17 16.42
C GLY A 940 -36.28 -19.01 15.84
N GLU A 941 -36.93 -17.85 16.05
CA GLU A 941 -38.28 -17.57 15.51
C GLU A 941 -38.24 -17.39 13.99
N ILE A 942 -37.24 -16.65 13.47
CA ILE A 942 -37.07 -16.49 12.01
C ILE A 942 -36.82 -17.84 11.35
N TYR A 943 -35.96 -18.69 11.92
CA TYR A 943 -35.74 -20.03 11.42
C TYR A 943 -37.06 -20.84 11.42
N ARG A 944 -37.81 -20.81 12.52
CA ARG A 944 -39.08 -21.51 12.63
C ARG A 944 -40.09 -21.10 11.56
N TRP A 945 -40.13 -19.80 11.21
CA TRP A 945 -41.14 -19.27 10.29
C TRP A 945 -40.79 -19.44 8.84
N PHE A 946 -39.46 -19.47 8.50
CA PHE A 946 -39.04 -19.29 7.14
C PHE A 946 -38.06 -20.37 6.61
N HIS A 947 -37.66 -21.37 7.41
CA HIS A 947 -36.66 -22.35 7.00
C HIS A 947 -37.03 -23.22 5.78
N ASP A 948 -38.34 -23.41 5.54
CA ASP A 948 -38.87 -24.17 4.39
C ASP A 948 -39.35 -23.27 3.25
N LYS A 949 -39.18 -21.94 3.37
CA LYS A 949 -39.69 -21.02 2.36
C LYS A 949 -38.63 -20.76 1.28
N GLU A 950 -38.89 -21.15 0.05
CA GLU A 950 -37.97 -21.02 -1.08
C GLU A 950 -37.75 -19.53 -1.47
N ASP A 951 -38.77 -18.68 -1.36
CA ASP A 951 -38.73 -17.26 -1.79
C ASP A 951 -38.36 -16.31 -0.65
N PHE A 952 -37.81 -16.79 0.45
CA PHE A 952 -37.41 -15.91 1.55
C PHE A 952 -36.13 -15.14 1.19
N PRO A 953 -36.05 -13.83 1.49
CA PRO A 953 -37.04 -12.96 2.14
C PRO A 953 -37.84 -12.11 1.15
N THR A 954 -39.16 -12.23 1.18
CA THR A 954 -40.03 -11.28 0.49
C THR A 954 -40.24 -9.99 1.33
N ASP A 955 -40.76 -8.93 0.73
CA ASP A 955 -41.05 -7.67 1.47
C ASP A 955 -41.99 -7.91 2.66
N LYS A 956 -42.94 -8.80 2.50
CA LYS A 956 -43.84 -9.18 3.59
C LYS A 956 -43.09 -9.87 4.73
N ASP A 957 -42.14 -10.71 4.42
CA ASP A 957 -41.33 -11.40 5.42
C ASP A 957 -40.44 -10.40 6.18
N ARG A 958 -39.86 -9.48 5.45
CA ARG A 958 -39.08 -8.37 6.04
C ARG A 958 -39.89 -7.54 7.00
N ASP A 959 -41.14 -7.20 6.63
CA ASP A 959 -42.06 -6.48 7.52
C ASP A 959 -42.39 -7.30 8.78
N GLN A 960 -42.55 -8.61 8.66
CA GLN A 960 -42.79 -9.50 9.79
C GLN A 960 -41.60 -9.56 10.74
N VAL A 961 -40.36 -9.68 10.18
CA VAL A 961 -39.12 -9.69 10.98
C VAL A 961 -38.95 -8.34 11.70
N GLU A 962 -39.15 -7.22 11.02
CA GLU A 962 -39.12 -5.89 11.64
C GLU A 962 -40.06 -5.80 12.85
N LYS A 963 -41.32 -6.18 12.67
CA LYS A 963 -42.34 -6.15 13.73
C LYS A 963 -41.95 -7.04 14.92
N LEU A 964 -41.48 -8.27 14.63
CA LEU A 964 -41.06 -9.21 15.66
C LEU A 964 -39.86 -8.67 16.45
N ALA A 965 -38.80 -8.27 15.74
CA ALA A 965 -37.59 -7.76 16.36
C ALA A 965 -37.91 -6.53 17.24
N TYR A 966 -38.75 -5.61 16.75
CA TYR A 966 -39.12 -4.43 17.49
C TYR A 966 -39.96 -4.78 18.73
N ALA A 967 -40.92 -5.69 18.62
CA ALA A 967 -41.72 -6.16 19.76
C ALA A 967 -40.83 -6.85 20.81
N MET A 968 -39.89 -7.67 20.40
CA MET A 968 -38.94 -8.34 21.30
C MET A 968 -38.06 -7.34 22.07
N ILE A 969 -37.45 -6.36 21.39
CA ILE A 969 -36.57 -5.40 22.06
C ILE A 969 -37.34 -4.47 23.02
N GLN A 970 -38.58 -4.10 22.68
CA GLN A 970 -39.44 -3.29 23.56
C GLN A 970 -39.75 -3.95 24.91
N ASN A 971 -39.83 -5.27 24.92
CA ASN A 971 -40.14 -6.06 26.10
C ASN A 971 -38.89 -6.46 26.92
N MET A 972 -37.69 -6.03 26.51
CA MET A 972 -36.48 -6.36 27.25
C MET A 972 -36.36 -5.51 28.51
N GLU A 973 -35.93 -6.16 29.58
CA GLU A 973 -35.61 -5.49 30.84
C GLU A 973 -34.47 -4.49 30.65
N GLY A 974 -34.66 -3.26 31.11
CA GLY A 974 -33.66 -2.18 30.93
C GLY A 974 -33.80 -1.38 29.64
N PHE A 975 -34.67 -1.75 28.71
CA PHE A 975 -34.95 -0.96 27.53
C PHE A 975 -35.73 0.30 27.88
N LYS A 976 -35.05 1.44 27.82
CA LYS A 976 -35.66 2.77 28.02
C LYS A 976 -35.75 3.59 26.74
N GLY A 977 -35.55 2.94 25.60
CA GLY A 977 -35.39 3.61 24.31
C GLY A 977 -36.73 4.10 23.74
N LYS A 978 -37.01 5.37 23.94
CA LYS A 978 -38.06 6.10 23.18
C LYS A 978 -37.42 7.08 22.17
N ASP A 979 -36.11 6.98 21.92
CA ASP A 979 -35.47 7.82 20.92
C ASP A 979 -35.99 7.46 19.53
N PRO A 980 -36.68 8.38 18.84
CA PRO A 980 -37.26 8.12 17.52
C PRO A 980 -36.18 7.72 16.49
N LYS A 981 -34.95 8.25 16.60
CA LYS A 981 -33.82 7.90 15.71
C LYS A 981 -33.40 6.44 15.90
N PHE A 982 -33.27 6.00 17.17
CA PHE A 982 -32.97 4.60 17.46
C PHE A 982 -34.05 3.68 16.88
N VAL A 983 -35.32 3.99 17.16
CA VAL A 983 -36.44 3.17 16.72
C VAL A 983 -36.47 3.06 15.19
N GLY A 984 -36.33 4.17 14.49
CA GLY A 984 -36.27 4.17 13.02
C GLY A 984 -35.12 3.32 12.47
N LYS A 985 -33.91 3.52 13.00
CA LYS A 985 -32.74 2.79 12.57
C LYS A 985 -32.80 1.29 12.90
N PHE A 986 -33.23 0.95 14.11
CA PHE A 986 -33.40 -0.44 14.54
C PHE A 986 -34.45 -1.18 13.69
N LYS A 987 -35.53 -0.55 13.35
CA LYS A 987 -36.55 -1.11 12.44
C LYS A 987 -35.96 -1.34 11.05
N GLN A 988 -35.21 -0.37 10.51
CA GLN A 988 -34.61 -0.47 9.21
C GLN A 988 -33.62 -1.64 9.14
N VAL A 989 -32.71 -1.76 10.12
CA VAL A 989 -31.73 -2.86 10.14
C VAL A 989 -32.40 -4.22 10.38
N SER A 990 -33.50 -4.26 11.12
CA SER A 990 -34.28 -5.50 11.32
C SER A 990 -34.99 -5.93 10.05
N ARG A 991 -35.59 -5.00 9.30
CA ARG A 991 -36.18 -5.23 7.99
C ARG A 991 -35.16 -5.75 6.98
N ASN A 992 -33.94 -5.23 7.04
CA ASN A 992 -32.84 -5.65 6.18
C ASN A 992 -32.17 -6.95 6.64
N LEU A 993 -32.63 -7.56 7.73
CA LEU A 993 -31.99 -8.74 8.35
C LEU A 993 -30.57 -8.51 8.85
N GLU A 994 -30.13 -7.26 8.91
CA GLU A 994 -28.78 -6.84 9.37
C GLU A 994 -28.68 -6.84 10.92
N VAL A 995 -29.80 -6.94 11.62
CA VAL A 995 -29.90 -6.82 13.10
C VAL A 995 -29.02 -7.83 13.84
N PHE A 996 -28.85 -9.02 13.30
CA PHE A 996 -28.04 -10.08 13.92
C PHE A 996 -26.57 -9.71 14.00
N ASP A 997 -26.01 -9.30 12.88
CA ASP A 997 -24.61 -8.91 12.75
C ASP A 997 -24.31 -7.62 13.54
N LEU A 998 -25.23 -6.66 13.44
CA LEU A 998 -25.09 -5.40 14.14
C LEU A 998 -25.21 -5.54 15.64
N LEU A 999 -26.02 -6.48 16.13
CA LEU A 999 -26.07 -6.81 17.56
C LEU A 999 -24.78 -7.48 18.02
N GLU A 1000 -24.22 -8.39 17.21
CA GLU A 1000 -22.94 -9.01 17.50
C GLU A 1000 -21.82 -7.99 17.61
N LEU A 1001 -21.74 -7.12 16.62
CA LEU A 1001 -20.77 -6.03 16.61
C LEU A 1001 -21.11 -5.00 17.71
N GLY A 1002 -22.38 -4.72 17.96
CA GLY A 1002 -22.86 -3.80 19.00
C GLY A 1002 -22.50 -4.28 20.41
N LEU A 1003 -22.54 -5.58 20.70
CA LEU A 1003 -22.07 -6.16 21.95
C LEU A 1003 -20.59 -5.90 22.19
N PHE A 1004 -19.79 -6.01 21.13
CA PHE A 1004 -18.39 -5.68 21.14
C PHE A 1004 -18.18 -4.17 21.26
N LEU A 1005 -18.87 -3.37 20.45
CA LEU A 1005 -18.80 -1.92 20.46
C LEU A 1005 -19.24 -1.29 21.79
N LYS A 1006 -20.07 -1.99 22.59
CA LYS A 1006 -20.44 -1.55 23.92
C LYS A 1006 -19.25 -1.46 24.87
N SER A 1007 -18.24 -2.27 24.67
CA SER A 1007 -16.99 -2.23 25.46
C SER A 1007 -16.03 -1.11 25.01
N LEU A 1008 -16.28 -0.44 23.87
CA LEU A 1008 -15.43 0.62 23.34
C LEU A 1008 -15.63 1.94 24.11
N ASP A 1009 -14.56 2.69 24.26
CA ASP A 1009 -14.65 4.06 24.73
C ASP A 1009 -15.02 5.01 23.57
N TRP A 1010 -16.25 5.50 23.60
CA TRP A 1010 -16.80 6.38 22.55
C TRP A 1010 -16.55 7.87 22.78
N GLN A 1011 -15.92 8.25 23.91
CA GLN A 1011 -15.70 9.67 24.22
C GLN A 1011 -14.65 10.32 23.31
N GLU A 1012 -13.73 9.54 22.75
CA GLU A 1012 -12.70 10.03 21.83
C GLU A 1012 -13.14 10.20 20.36
N VAL A 1013 -14.41 9.98 20.05
CA VAL A 1013 -14.93 10.06 18.64
C VAL A 1013 -15.35 11.48 18.25
N ARG A 1014 -15.13 12.48 19.10
CA ARG A 1014 -15.29 13.89 18.75
C ARG A 1014 -13.94 14.49 18.37
N GLY A 1015 -13.54 14.30 17.13
CA GLY A 1015 -12.39 14.96 16.52
C GLY A 1015 -12.78 15.40 15.14
#